data_9c32c639a0fd19a67301698ec45198be
#
_entry.id   9c32c639a0fd19a67301698ec45198be
#
_cell.length_a   1.000
_cell.length_b   1.000
_cell.length_c   1.000
_cell.angle_alpha   90.00
_cell.angle_beta   90.00
_cell.angle_gamma   90.00
#
_symmetry.space_group_name_H-M   'P 1'
#
loop_
_entity.id
_entity.type
_entity.pdbx_description
1 polymer ?
#
loop_
_entity_poly.entity_id
_entity_poly.type
_entity_poly.pdbx_seq_one_letter_code
_entity_poly.pdbx_strand_id
1 'polypeptide(L)'
;METTQKQIVLGILAHVDSGKTTLSEAMLYRAGAIRKLGRVDHGDAFLDTDSLEKARGITIFSKQALLTAGNTAITLLDTPGHVDFSTETERTLQVLDYAVLVVSGTDGVQSHTETLWRLLRRYHVPTFVFVNKMDLPGMTREQLLTQLNHRLGEGFVDFGAEPAARNEALALCDEQLMEKMLDAGTLTDADIIPAVARRHVFPCWFGAALRLDGVDALLEGLDRCTRAAPALHAFGARVFKVSQDEQGTRLTWLRVTGGELKVKALLSGEADGEPWAEKANQLRLYSGAKYTLTEVIGPGQVCAVTGLTHAKPGIGLGAERDSDVPVLEPVLSYQVLLPEGADVHAALGKLHRLEEEEPQLHVVWNESLGEIHVQLMGEVQLEVLRSLLAERFGLEVSFGPGGILYKETITEPMEGVGHYEPLRHYAEVHLLLEPLPRGSGMQFAADCREEVLDKNWQRLVLTHLEEKQHLGVLTGAPLTDVKITLLTGKAHLKHTEGGDFRQATYRAVRQGLMLAKSQLLEPWYAFRLEVPVENIGRAMSDIQRMEGSFDPPESGAETATLTGFAPVSTMRSYPMEVVSYTRGRGHLGLTLDGYRPCHNAQQVIAESGYQPEHDLENPADSVFCAHGAGFVVPWSEVRSHMHVESGWGKAKPARPEVQAAPQRRAMAYRATLEEDAELLKIFERTYGPIKRDPLAAFRPVQKTERPDFSAEQWEIAPEYLLVDGYNIIFAWDELNALAKESLDTARHRLMDILCNYQGYQKCVLILVFDAYRVPGSPGAIEQYHNIHVVYTKEAETADMFIERVTHEIGKSRRVRVATSDGMEQVIILGHGALRVSARMFHEEVQNVEKQIRALVQGQI
;
A
#
# COMPACT_ATOMS: atom_id res chain seq x y z
N MET A 1 -11.53 31.50 29.47
CA MET A 1 -10.84 30.56 28.63
C MET A 1 -11.67 30.43 27.37
N GLU A 2 -11.25 31.03 26.29
CA GLU A 2 -11.85 30.77 24.99
C GLU A 2 -11.64 29.26 24.73
N THR A 3 -12.72 28.49 24.69
CA THR A 3 -12.66 27.09 24.25
C THR A 3 -12.27 27.12 22.77
N THR A 4 -11.02 26.83 22.49
CA THR A 4 -10.53 26.71 21.12
C THR A 4 -11.38 25.67 20.41
N GLN A 5 -12.13 26.10 19.41
CA GLN A 5 -13.00 25.24 18.62
C GLN A 5 -12.16 24.14 17.95
N LYS A 6 -12.58 22.90 18.06
CA LYS A 6 -11.90 21.75 17.43
C LYS A 6 -12.00 21.86 15.91
N GLN A 7 -10.87 21.78 15.20
CA GLN A 7 -10.79 21.81 13.74
C GLN A 7 -10.53 20.42 13.20
N ILE A 8 -11.32 19.96 12.22
CA ILE A 8 -11.10 18.71 11.49
C ILE A 8 -11.36 18.86 10.00
N VAL A 9 -10.66 18.06 9.20
CA VAL A 9 -10.92 17.88 7.76
C VAL A 9 -11.63 16.55 7.56
N LEU A 10 -12.85 16.61 7.03
CA LEU A 10 -13.74 15.47 6.84
C LEU A 10 -13.98 15.21 5.36
N GLY A 11 -13.65 14.04 4.86
CA GLY A 11 -13.99 13.61 3.50
C GLY A 11 -15.29 12.84 3.44
N ILE A 12 -16.12 13.10 2.43
CA ILE A 12 -17.29 12.27 2.12
C ILE A 12 -16.97 11.42 0.91
N LEU A 13 -17.02 10.09 1.08
CA LEU A 13 -16.72 9.11 0.06
C LEU A 13 -17.90 8.19 -0.17
N ALA A 14 -18.13 7.81 -1.41
CA ALA A 14 -19.22 6.92 -1.76
C ALA A 14 -19.01 6.27 -3.14
N HIS A 15 -19.63 5.13 -3.36
CA HIS A 15 -19.92 4.67 -4.71
C HIS A 15 -20.94 5.62 -5.39
N VAL A 16 -20.93 5.64 -6.72
CA VAL A 16 -21.90 6.41 -7.52
C VAL A 16 -23.32 6.10 -7.05
N ASP A 17 -24.19 7.09 -7.05
CA ASP A 17 -25.59 7.02 -6.66
C ASP A 17 -25.87 6.62 -5.21
N SER A 18 -24.90 6.45 -4.33
CA SER A 18 -25.15 6.20 -2.89
C SER A 18 -25.71 7.42 -2.15
N GLY A 19 -25.76 8.60 -2.81
CA GLY A 19 -26.29 9.85 -2.26
C GLY A 19 -25.28 10.67 -1.47
N LYS A 20 -24.02 10.63 -1.88
CA LYS A 20 -22.90 11.39 -1.30
C LYS A 20 -23.18 12.89 -1.23
N THR A 21 -23.42 13.54 -2.37
CA THR A 21 -23.70 14.99 -2.45
C THR A 21 -24.99 15.32 -1.71
N THR A 22 -26.00 14.45 -1.75
CA THR A 22 -27.23 14.63 -0.95
C THR A 22 -26.95 14.65 0.55
N LEU A 23 -26.05 13.79 1.05
CA LEU A 23 -25.65 13.79 2.46
C LEU A 23 -24.84 15.05 2.79
N SER A 24 -23.91 15.46 1.93
CA SER A 24 -23.12 16.68 2.08
C SER A 24 -24.04 17.91 2.18
N GLU A 25 -25.04 18.05 1.30
CA GLU A 25 -26.04 19.10 1.31
C GLU A 25 -26.89 19.07 2.60
N ALA A 26 -27.33 17.86 3.01
CA ALA A 26 -28.10 17.69 4.23
C ALA A 26 -27.32 18.10 5.49
N MET A 27 -26.03 17.75 5.57
CA MET A 27 -25.14 18.16 6.66
C MET A 27 -24.96 19.68 6.68
N LEU A 28 -24.73 20.31 5.53
CA LEU A 28 -24.59 21.79 5.42
C LEU A 28 -25.88 22.49 5.82
N TYR A 29 -27.04 21.97 5.41
CA TYR A 29 -28.34 22.53 5.76
C TYR A 29 -28.63 22.42 7.26
N ARG A 30 -28.42 21.24 7.87
CA ARG A 30 -28.63 21.00 9.30
C ARG A 30 -27.67 21.80 10.17
N ALA A 31 -26.44 21.97 9.73
CA ALA A 31 -25.46 22.84 10.40
C ALA A 31 -25.73 24.35 10.19
N GLY A 32 -26.74 24.72 9.40
CA GLY A 32 -27.07 26.12 9.11
C GLY A 32 -26.07 26.86 8.19
N ALA A 33 -25.15 26.13 7.55
CA ALA A 33 -24.19 26.69 6.61
C ALA A 33 -24.87 27.15 5.30
N ILE A 34 -25.96 26.48 4.90
CA ILE A 34 -26.79 26.86 3.77
C ILE A 34 -28.26 27.05 4.21
N ARG A 35 -28.98 27.95 3.53
CA ARG A 35 -30.37 28.30 3.89
C ARG A 35 -31.43 27.43 3.22
N LYS A 36 -31.09 26.77 2.12
CA LYS A 36 -31.95 25.94 1.32
C LYS A 36 -31.24 24.61 1.06
N LEU A 37 -31.96 23.52 1.23
CA LEU A 37 -31.44 22.19 0.87
C LEU A 37 -31.38 22.11 -0.65
N GLY A 38 -30.17 21.98 -1.20
CA GLY A 38 -29.93 21.75 -2.63
C GLY A 38 -30.26 20.32 -3.02
N ARG A 39 -30.62 20.09 -4.29
CA ARG A 39 -30.92 18.79 -4.85
C ARG A 39 -30.13 18.58 -6.13
N VAL A 40 -29.45 17.44 -6.21
CA VAL A 40 -28.65 17.05 -7.41
C VAL A 40 -29.56 16.91 -8.63
N ASP A 41 -30.69 16.24 -8.48
CA ASP A 41 -31.70 16.04 -9.55
C ASP A 41 -32.34 17.33 -10.08
N HIS A 42 -32.28 18.41 -9.31
CA HIS A 42 -32.77 19.73 -9.75
C HIS A 42 -31.61 20.64 -10.23
N GLY A 43 -30.36 20.20 -10.11
CA GLY A 43 -29.17 20.97 -10.49
C GLY A 43 -28.93 22.22 -9.63
N ASP A 44 -29.55 22.28 -8.42
CA ASP A 44 -29.43 23.41 -7.50
C ASP A 44 -28.63 23.08 -6.23
N ALA A 45 -27.86 21.98 -6.22
CA ALA A 45 -26.96 21.62 -5.15
C ALA A 45 -25.84 22.68 -4.99
N PHE A 46 -25.55 23.05 -3.73
CA PHE A 46 -24.55 24.08 -3.37
C PHE A 46 -23.14 23.68 -3.75
N LEU A 47 -22.84 22.38 -3.67
CA LEU A 47 -21.51 21.84 -3.98
C LEU A 47 -21.31 21.56 -5.48
N ASP A 48 -22.35 21.27 -6.25
CA ASP A 48 -22.24 21.04 -7.68
C ASP A 48 -22.16 22.39 -8.41
N THR A 49 -20.97 22.93 -8.51
CA THR A 49 -20.74 24.28 -9.09
C THR A 49 -20.40 24.23 -10.57
N ASP A 50 -19.87 23.11 -11.07
CA ASP A 50 -19.43 22.90 -12.44
C ASP A 50 -20.60 22.54 -13.39
N SER A 51 -20.56 23.04 -14.64
CA SER A 51 -21.57 22.77 -15.67
C SER A 51 -21.60 21.30 -16.07
N LEU A 52 -20.46 20.66 -16.15
CA LEU A 52 -20.30 19.25 -16.52
C LEU A 52 -20.84 18.32 -15.42
N GLU A 53 -20.59 18.65 -14.15
CA GLU A 53 -21.12 17.90 -13.01
C GLU A 53 -22.65 17.95 -12.99
N LYS A 54 -23.23 19.14 -13.20
CA LYS A 54 -24.69 19.34 -13.27
C LYS A 54 -25.33 18.57 -14.43
N ALA A 55 -24.70 18.63 -15.60
CA ALA A 55 -25.23 17.94 -16.80
C ALA A 55 -25.23 16.42 -16.66
N ARG A 56 -24.30 15.86 -15.87
CA ARG A 56 -24.11 14.40 -15.71
C ARG A 56 -24.66 13.86 -14.39
N GLY A 57 -24.92 14.74 -13.42
CA GLY A 57 -25.34 14.34 -12.07
C GLY A 57 -24.26 13.60 -11.27
N ILE A 58 -22.98 13.75 -11.62
CA ILE A 58 -21.85 13.13 -10.91
C ILE A 58 -20.85 14.19 -10.45
N THR A 59 -20.24 13.99 -9.29
CA THR A 59 -19.13 14.82 -8.81
C THR A 59 -17.84 14.38 -9.50
N ILE A 60 -17.16 15.32 -10.15
CA ILE A 60 -15.92 15.09 -10.91
C ILE A 60 -14.72 15.61 -10.10
N PHE A 61 -14.87 16.79 -9.50
CA PHE A 61 -13.81 17.48 -8.76
C PHE A 61 -14.13 17.54 -7.26
N SER A 62 -13.10 17.38 -6.43
CA SER A 62 -13.24 17.57 -4.98
C SER A 62 -13.65 19.01 -4.68
N LYS A 63 -14.69 19.20 -3.88
CA LYS A 63 -15.24 20.49 -3.46
C LYS A 63 -15.10 20.67 -1.95
N GLN A 64 -14.89 21.91 -1.54
CA GLN A 64 -14.77 22.29 -0.14
C GLN A 64 -16.00 23.05 0.33
N ALA A 65 -16.48 22.72 1.53
CA ALA A 65 -17.45 23.51 2.26
C ALA A 65 -17.08 23.59 3.75
N LEU A 66 -17.54 24.64 4.40
CA LEU A 66 -17.30 24.88 5.83
C LEU A 66 -18.60 24.72 6.59
N LEU A 67 -18.58 23.97 7.67
CA LEU A 67 -19.74 23.82 8.58
C LEU A 67 -19.27 23.67 10.02
N THR A 68 -20.19 23.87 10.96
CA THR A 68 -19.93 23.67 12.39
C THR A 68 -20.94 22.68 12.96
N ALA A 69 -20.45 21.66 13.64
CA ALA A 69 -21.27 20.70 14.39
C ALA A 69 -20.86 20.79 15.86
N GLY A 70 -21.77 21.25 16.72
CA GLY A 70 -21.45 21.46 18.14
C GLY A 70 -20.23 22.37 18.35
N ASN A 71 -19.18 21.83 18.95
CA ASN A 71 -17.91 22.51 19.20
C ASN A 71 -16.84 22.22 18.13
N THR A 72 -17.19 21.53 17.05
CA THR A 72 -16.29 21.13 15.98
C THR A 72 -16.51 21.96 14.73
N ALA A 73 -15.47 22.64 14.27
CA ALA A 73 -15.42 23.24 12.94
C ALA A 73 -14.94 22.20 11.95
N ILE A 74 -15.74 21.95 10.93
CA ILE A 74 -15.50 20.91 9.93
C ILE A 74 -15.22 21.56 8.58
N THR A 75 -14.06 21.26 8.03
CA THR A 75 -13.82 21.48 6.60
C THR A 75 -14.25 20.19 5.87
N LEU A 76 -15.39 20.28 5.20
CA LEU A 76 -15.95 19.19 4.42
C LEU A 76 -15.31 19.15 3.04
N LEU A 77 -14.76 18.02 2.64
CA LEU A 77 -14.29 17.74 1.28
C LEU A 77 -15.22 16.69 0.64
N ASP A 78 -16.01 17.13 -0.33
CA ASP A 78 -16.85 16.25 -1.15
C ASP A 78 -16.01 15.70 -2.28
N THR A 79 -15.78 14.38 -2.33
CA THR A 79 -14.88 13.73 -3.29
C THR A 79 -15.65 13.14 -4.48
N PRO A 80 -15.02 12.89 -5.64
CA PRO A 80 -15.66 12.15 -6.72
C PRO A 80 -16.14 10.77 -6.28
N GLY A 81 -17.30 10.34 -6.80
CA GLY A 81 -17.86 9.01 -6.52
C GLY A 81 -17.64 8.00 -7.65
N HIS A 82 -17.21 8.45 -8.81
CA HIS A 82 -16.99 7.59 -9.98
C HIS A 82 -15.58 7.00 -9.99
N VAL A 83 -15.45 5.75 -10.43
CA VAL A 83 -14.16 5.01 -10.45
C VAL A 83 -13.10 5.73 -11.29
N ASP A 84 -13.47 6.33 -12.40
CA ASP A 84 -12.54 7.05 -13.29
C ASP A 84 -11.86 8.25 -12.62
N PHE A 85 -12.46 8.81 -11.55
CA PHE A 85 -11.92 9.94 -10.80
C PHE A 85 -11.36 9.53 -9.43
N SER A 86 -11.11 8.25 -9.23
CA SER A 86 -10.58 7.73 -7.95
C SER A 86 -9.20 8.27 -7.60
N THR A 87 -8.43 8.71 -8.57
CA THR A 87 -7.11 9.36 -8.41
C THR A 87 -7.21 10.69 -7.67
N GLU A 88 -8.20 11.53 -8.01
CA GLU A 88 -8.52 12.75 -7.25
C GLU A 88 -8.95 12.43 -5.82
N THR A 89 -9.76 11.38 -5.66
CA THR A 89 -10.18 10.90 -4.34
C THR A 89 -8.96 10.45 -3.52
N GLU A 90 -8.05 9.66 -4.10
CA GLU A 90 -6.86 9.16 -3.42
C GLU A 90 -5.96 10.30 -2.92
N ARG A 91 -5.74 11.33 -3.74
CA ARG A 91 -4.99 12.53 -3.32
C ARG A 91 -5.66 13.25 -2.16
N THR A 92 -6.99 13.34 -2.19
CA THR A 92 -7.77 14.00 -1.13
C THR A 92 -7.67 13.23 0.19
N LEU A 93 -7.61 11.87 0.18
CA LEU A 93 -7.48 11.06 1.40
C LEU A 93 -6.26 11.45 2.25
N GLN A 94 -5.18 11.86 1.63
CA GLN A 94 -3.93 12.17 2.32
C GLN A 94 -3.97 13.46 3.16
N VAL A 95 -5.05 14.25 3.04
CA VAL A 95 -5.27 15.45 3.83
C VAL A 95 -6.48 15.37 4.77
N LEU A 96 -7.11 14.20 4.89
CA LEU A 96 -8.25 14.00 5.79
C LEU A 96 -7.80 13.67 7.21
N ASP A 97 -8.57 14.13 8.20
CA ASP A 97 -8.53 13.63 9.57
C ASP A 97 -9.47 12.45 9.75
N TYR A 98 -10.63 12.52 9.09
CA TYR A 98 -11.70 11.53 9.15
C TYR A 98 -12.41 11.43 7.80
N ALA A 99 -13.06 10.31 7.58
CA ALA A 99 -13.92 10.09 6.43
C ALA A 99 -15.32 9.63 6.85
N VAL A 100 -16.33 10.01 6.08
CA VAL A 100 -17.66 9.38 6.11
C VAL A 100 -17.80 8.57 4.82
N LEU A 101 -17.89 7.26 4.96
CA LEU A 101 -18.18 6.36 3.86
C LEU A 101 -19.70 6.19 3.76
N VAL A 102 -20.27 6.63 2.65
CA VAL A 102 -21.71 6.55 2.38
C VAL A 102 -22.01 5.27 1.63
N VAL A 103 -22.87 4.44 2.19
CA VAL A 103 -23.32 3.17 1.60
C VAL A 103 -24.80 3.25 1.32
N SER A 104 -25.26 2.72 0.19
CA SER A 104 -26.69 2.66 -0.14
C SER A 104 -27.36 1.52 0.62
N GLY A 105 -28.47 1.80 1.30
CA GLY A 105 -29.28 0.77 1.99
C GLY A 105 -30.01 -0.16 1.02
N THR A 106 -30.20 0.26 -0.24
CA THR A 106 -30.79 -0.57 -1.30
C THR A 106 -29.77 -1.54 -1.90
N ASP A 107 -28.55 -1.07 -2.15
CA ASP A 107 -27.53 -1.79 -2.93
C ASP A 107 -26.46 -2.43 -2.05
N GLY A 108 -26.32 -1.97 -0.81
CA GLY A 108 -25.30 -2.42 0.14
C GLY A 108 -23.86 -2.05 -0.29
N VAL A 109 -22.91 -2.91 0.07
CA VAL A 109 -21.49 -2.72 -0.25
C VAL A 109 -21.22 -3.06 -1.73
N GLN A 110 -20.80 -2.08 -2.50
CA GLN A 110 -20.45 -2.20 -3.93
C GLN A 110 -18.94 -2.36 -4.11
N SER A 111 -18.49 -2.79 -5.31
CA SER A 111 -17.07 -2.99 -5.63
C SER A 111 -16.22 -1.74 -5.41
N HIS A 112 -16.72 -0.58 -5.83
CA HIS A 112 -16.01 0.69 -5.59
C HIS A 112 -15.96 1.06 -4.10
N THR A 113 -16.97 0.70 -3.31
CA THR A 113 -16.95 0.85 -1.84
C THR A 113 -15.77 0.08 -1.23
N GLU A 114 -15.49 -1.13 -1.72
CA GLU A 114 -14.34 -1.93 -1.28
C GLU A 114 -13.01 -1.27 -1.69
N THR A 115 -12.93 -0.69 -2.88
CA THR A 115 -11.74 0.06 -3.32
C THR A 115 -11.50 1.28 -2.41
N LEU A 116 -12.53 2.07 -2.16
CA LEU A 116 -12.44 3.21 -1.22
C LEU A 116 -12.04 2.75 0.18
N TRP A 117 -12.58 1.60 0.63
CA TRP A 117 -12.22 1.04 1.92
C TRP A 117 -10.75 0.62 2.00
N ARG A 118 -10.20 -0.02 0.94
CA ARG A 118 -8.77 -0.35 0.84
C ARG A 118 -7.90 0.90 0.91
N LEU A 119 -8.28 1.95 0.20
CA LEU A 119 -7.56 3.23 0.25
C LEU A 119 -7.63 3.88 1.64
N LEU A 120 -8.82 3.95 2.27
CA LEU A 120 -9.00 4.46 3.63
C LEU A 120 -8.14 3.69 4.65
N ARG A 121 -7.97 2.37 4.45
CA ARG A 121 -7.12 1.53 5.27
C ARG A 121 -5.64 1.80 5.04
N ARG A 122 -5.22 1.93 3.78
CA ARG A 122 -3.83 2.25 3.40
C ARG A 122 -3.36 3.57 3.99
N TYR A 123 -4.20 4.60 3.90
CA TYR A 123 -3.88 5.94 4.41
C TYR A 123 -4.26 6.12 5.88
N HIS A 124 -4.65 5.05 6.58
CA HIS A 124 -5.01 5.05 8.00
C HIS A 124 -6.07 6.10 8.39
N VAL A 125 -6.98 6.45 7.46
CA VAL A 125 -8.02 7.45 7.72
C VAL A 125 -9.13 6.86 8.60
N PRO A 126 -9.35 7.35 9.84
CA PRO A 126 -10.46 6.94 10.69
C PRO A 126 -11.79 7.20 9.99
N THR A 127 -12.68 6.20 10.00
CA THR A 127 -13.85 6.20 9.12
C THR A 127 -15.14 6.01 9.90
N PHE A 128 -16.12 6.84 9.59
CA PHE A 128 -17.52 6.73 9.97
C PHE A 128 -18.31 6.20 8.78
N VAL A 129 -19.43 5.55 9.03
CA VAL A 129 -20.29 5.03 7.97
C VAL A 129 -21.69 5.64 8.10
N PHE A 130 -22.22 6.12 6.98
CA PHE A 130 -23.62 6.51 6.87
C PHE A 130 -24.33 5.63 5.84
N VAL A 131 -25.25 4.79 6.32
CA VAL A 131 -26.07 3.97 5.44
C VAL A 131 -27.29 4.78 5.04
N ASN A 132 -27.28 5.22 3.78
CA ASN A 132 -28.26 6.15 3.22
C ASN A 132 -29.40 5.40 2.52
N LYS A 133 -30.49 6.11 2.16
CA LYS A 133 -31.67 5.59 1.44
C LYS A 133 -32.45 4.50 2.22
N MET A 134 -32.41 4.54 3.54
CA MET A 134 -33.15 3.58 4.39
C MET A 134 -34.68 3.76 4.33
N ASP A 135 -35.17 4.78 3.65
CA ASP A 135 -36.58 5.03 3.36
C ASP A 135 -37.10 4.28 2.13
N LEU A 136 -36.19 3.67 1.35
CA LEU A 136 -36.51 2.84 0.19
C LEU A 136 -36.53 1.36 0.55
N PRO A 137 -37.28 0.53 -0.20
CA PRO A 137 -37.22 -0.92 -0.02
C PRO A 137 -35.81 -1.44 -0.25
N GLY A 138 -35.26 -2.23 0.67
CA GLY A 138 -33.91 -2.74 0.61
C GLY A 138 -33.56 -3.67 1.76
N MET A 139 -32.29 -3.76 2.10
CA MET A 139 -31.78 -4.58 3.19
C MET A 139 -32.14 -3.99 4.57
N THR A 140 -32.27 -4.87 5.57
CA THR A 140 -32.44 -4.43 6.97
C THR A 140 -31.13 -3.92 7.56
N ARG A 141 -31.19 -3.17 8.66
CA ARG A 141 -29.99 -2.70 9.39
C ARG A 141 -29.06 -3.84 9.77
N GLU A 142 -29.61 -4.94 10.26
CA GLU A 142 -28.84 -6.12 10.67
C GLU A 142 -28.13 -6.79 9.46
N GLN A 143 -28.84 -6.91 8.33
CA GLN A 143 -28.26 -7.45 7.11
C GLN A 143 -27.12 -6.57 6.59
N LEU A 144 -27.29 -5.25 6.62
CA LEU A 144 -26.27 -4.30 6.20
C LEU A 144 -25.05 -4.31 7.13
N LEU A 145 -25.23 -4.36 8.45
CA LEU A 145 -24.13 -4.50 9.40
C LEU A 145 -23.38 -5.83 9.20
N THR A 146 -24.09 -6.92 8.98
CA THR A 146 -23.48 -8.21 8.68
C THR A 146 -22.68 -8.15 7.40
N GLN A 147 -23.20 -7.52 6.35
CA GLN A 147 -22.51 -7.35 5.09
C GLN A 147 -21.26 -6.46 5.21
N LEU A 148 -21.35 -5.34 5.96
CA LEU A 148 -20.22 -4.45 6.23
C LEU A 148 -19.09 -5.21 6.95
N ASN A 149 -19.43 -5.94 8.03
CA ASN A 149 -18.45 -6.72 8.78
C ASN A 149 -17.85 -7.86 7.95
N HIS A 150 -18.63 -8.51 7.10
CA HIS A 150 -18.15 -9.61 6.27
C HIS A 150 -17.25 -9.14 5.11
N ARG A 151 -17.63 -8.05 4.41
CA ARG A 151 -16.92 -7.60 3.20
C ARG A 151 -15.81 -6.60 3.46
N LEU A 152 -15.94 -5.75 4.47
CA LEU A 152 -14.98 -4.68 4.75
C LEU A 152 -14.09 -4.97 5.97
N GLY A 153 -14.42 -5.99 6.77
CA GLY A 153 -13.73 -6.38 7.99
C GLY A 153 -14.53 -6.05 9.25
N GLU A 154 -14.12 -6.54 10.38
CA GLU A 154 -14.82 -6.39 11.66
C GLU A 154 -14.70 -4.95 12.21
N GLY A 155 -15.59 -4.59 13.13
CA GLY A 155 -15.55 -3.31 13.86
C GLY A 155 -16.66 -2.32 13.50
N PHE A 156 -17.61 -2.67 12.63
CA PHE A 156 -18.75 -1.82 12.30
C PHE A 156 -19.83 -1.96 13.37
N VAL A 157 -20.19 -0.84 14.03
CA VAL A 157 -21.14 -0.79 15.15
C VAL A 157 -22.24 0.21 14.88
N ASP A 158 -23.52 -0.17 15.09
CA ASP A 158 -24.67 0.75 15.00
C ASP A 158 -24.68 1.72 16.19
N PHE A 159 -24.42 2.99 15.93
CA PHE A 159 -24.46 4.05 16.95
C PHE A 159 -25.88 4.57 17.22
N GLY A 160 -26.85 4.19 16.39
CA GLY A 160 -28.28 4.41 16.62
C GLY A 160 -28.95 3.33 17.49
N ALA A 161 -28.24 2.26 17.83
CA ALA A 161 -28.75 1.20 18.70
C ALA A 161 -28.87 1.64 20.17
N GLU A 162 -29.66 0.89 20.96
CA GLU A 162 -29.77 1.10 22.40
C GLU A 162 -28.37 1.09 23.08
N PRO A 163 -28.10 1.98 24.06
CA PRO A 163 -26.78 2.14 24.67
C PRO A 163 -26.17 0.84 25.20
N ALA A 164 -26.96 -0.06 25.77
CA ALA A 164 -26.47 -1.33 26.28
C ALA A 164 -25.95 -2.24 25.15
N ALA A 165 -26.75 -2.45 24.11
CA ALA A 165 -26.36 -3.26 22.94
C ALA A 165 -25.16 -2.66 22.19
N ARG A 166 -25.15 -1.34 22.06
CA ARG A 166 -24.01 -0.62 21.46
C ARG A 166 -22.71 -0.83 22.25
N ASN A 167 -22.76 -0.70 23.58
CA ASN A 167 -21.58 -0.86 24.43
C ASN A 167 -21.06 -2.30 24.41
N GLU A 168 -21.93 -3.30 24.36
CA GLU A 168 -21.53 -4.70 24.16
C GLU A 168 -20.82 -4.90 22.81
N ALA A 169 -21.40 -4.38 21.73
CA ALA A 169 -20.77 -4.46 20.39
C ALA A 169 -19.42 -3.75 20.35
N LEU A 170 -19.30 -2.58 20.97
CA LEU A 170 -18.03 -1.84 21.08
C LEU A 170 -16.96 -2.60 21.85
N ALA A 171 -17.34 -3.26 22.94
CA ALA A 171 -16.42 -4.05 23.75
C ALA A 171 -15.82 -5.24 22.98
N LEU A 172 -16.56 -5.80 22.02
CA LEU A 172 -16.06 -6.88 21.16
C LEU A 172 -15.02 -6.42 20.13
N CYS A 173 -14.99 -5.11 19.79
CA CYS A 173 -14.10 -4.59 18.74
C CYS A 173 -12.69 -4.25 19.22
N ASP A 174 -12.46 -4.02 20.51
CA ASP A 174 -11.17 -3.56 21.04
C ASP A 174 -10.96 -4.07 22.46
N GLU A 175 -9.78 -4.68 22.74
CA GLU A 175 -9.45 -5.23 24.05
C GLU A 175 -9.52 -4.20 25.19
N GLN A 176 -9.15 -2.93 24.92
CA GLN A 176 -9.20 -1.85 25.91
C GLN A 176 -10.63 -1.45 26.22
N LEU A 177 -11.52 -1.48 25.20
CA LEU A 177 -12.95 -1.26 25.42
C LEU A 177 -13.58 -2.41 26.19
N MET A 178 -13.16 -3.65 25.93
CA MET A 178 -13.61 -4.83 26.69
C MET A 178 -13.23 -4.72 28.16
N GLU A 179 -11.96 -4.41 28.44
CA GLU A 179 -11.45 -4.24 29.82
C GLU A 179 -12.24 -3.14 30.56
N LYS A 180 -12.42 -1.99 29.90
CA LYS A 180 -13.22 -0.88 30.42
C LYS A 180 -14.67 -1.25 30.70
N MET A 181 -15.29 -1.99 29.80
CA MET A 181 -16.68 -2.45 29.96
C MET A 181 -16.83 -3.42 31.13
N LEU A 182 -15.84 -4.30 31.35
CA LEU A 182 -15.81 -5.22 32.49
C LEU A 182 -15.60 -4.49 33.83
N ASP A 183 -14.77 -3.45 33.83
CA ASP A 183 -14.44 -2.70 35.04
C ASP A 183 -15.52 -1.69 35.43
N ALA A 184 -16.03 -0.92 34.47
CA ALA A 184 -16.94 0.21 34.71
C ALA A 184 -18.40 -0.07 34.37
N GLY A 185 -18.70 -1.15 33.65
CA GLY A 185 -20.05 -1.51 33.19
C GLY A 185 -20.62 -0.60 32.08
N THR A 186 -19.88 0.46 31.70
CA THR A 186 -20.31 1.40 30.65
C THR A 186 -19.09 1.99 29.96
N LEU A 187 -19.24 2.36 28.67
CA LEU A 187 -18.22 3.05 27.89
C LEU A 187 -18.59 4.53 27.71
N THR A 188 -17.59 5.39 27.80
CA THR A 188 -17.71 6.84 27.56
C THR A 188 -17.14 7.22 26.19
N ASP A 189 -17.48 8.41 25.68
CA ASP A 189 -16.91 8.92 24.42
C ASP A 189 -15.36 8.99 24.48
N ALA A 190 -14.81 9.31 25.67
CA ALA A 190 -13.35 9.36 25.86
C ALA A 190 -12.67 7.98 25.67
N ASP A 191 -13.40 6.89 25.93
CA ASP A 191 -12.91 5.54 25.71
C ASP A 191 -13.05 5.12 24.21
N ILE A 192 -14.10 5.58 23.55
CA ILE A 192 -14.42 5.25 22.14
C ILE A 192 -13.50 5.99 21.15
N ILE A 193 -13.22 7.27 21.38
CA ILE A 193 -12.41 8.11 20.47
C ILE A 193 -11.07 7.46 20.08
N PRO A 194 -10.27 6.91 21.00
CA PRO A 194 -9.02 6.24 20.63
C PRO A 194 -9.22 5.00 19.77
N ALA A 195 -10.27 4.22 19.98
CA ALA A 195 -10.58 3.04 19.18
C ALA A 195 -11.01 3.41 17.75
N VAL A 196 -11.82 4.47 17.58
CA VAL A 196 -12.15 5.04 16.27
C VAL A 196 -10.89 5.56 15.57
N ALA A 197 -10.03 6.30 16.28
CA ALA A 197 -8.79 6.84 15.73
C ALA A 197 -7.79 5.75 15.30
N ARG A 198 -7.79 4.58 15.97
CA ARG A 198 -6.99 3.41 15.61
C ARG A 198 -7.65 2.52 14.54
N ARG A 199 -8.84 2.86 14.07
CA ARG A 199 -9.64 2.06 13.13
C ARG A 199 -10.00 0.66 13.65
N HIS A 200 -10.22 0.52 14.95
CA HIS A 200 -10.79 -0.69 15.55
C HIS A 200 -12.32 -0.63 15.64
N VAL A 201 -12.88 0.57 15.64
CA VAL A 201 -14.31 0.83 15.66
C VAL A 201 -14.69 1.75 14.50
N PHE A 202 -15.74 1.36 13.77
CA PHE A 202 -16.31 2.13 12.67
C PHE A 202 -17.77 2.46 13.01
N PRO A 203 -18.05 3.66 13.54
CA PRO A 203 -19.40 4.06 13.91
C PRO A 203 -20.31 4.13 12.69
N CYS A 204 -21.49 3.47 12.76
CA CYS A 204 -22.47 3.43 11.69
C CYS A 204 -23.74 4.16 12.09
N TRP A 205 -24.28 4.96 11.19
CA TRP A 205 -25.62 5.55 11.29
C TRP A 205 -26.45 5.14 10.06
N PHE A 206 -27.73 4.98 10.28
CA PHE A 206 -28.70 4.60 9.27
C PHE A 206 -29.72 5.70 9.10
N GLY A 207 -30.00 6.11 7.86
CA GLY A 207 -30.92 7.20 7.62
C GLY A 207 -31.30 7.41 6.15
N ALA A 208 -31.91 8.54 5.88
CA ALA A 208 -32.29 9.00 4.55
C ALA A 208 -31.92 10.48 4.42
N ALA A 209 -30.77 10.76 3.82
CA ALA A 209 -30.22 12.12 3.73
C ALA A 209 -31.18 13.10 3.05
N LEU A 210 -31.92 12.65 2.01
CA LEU A 210 -32.90 13.45 1.31
C LEU A 210 -34.06 13.89 2.21
N ARG A 211 -34.40 13.12 3.25
CA ARG A 211 -35.41 13.43 4.26
C ARG A 211 -34.83 14.02 5.54
N LEU A 212 -33.51 14.22 5.59
CA LEU A 212 -32.76 14.67 6.77
C LEU A 212 -32.78 13.68 7.94
N ASP A 213 -33.19 12.44 7.70
CA ASP A 213 -33.25 11.41 8.71
C ASP A 213 -31.86 10.86 9.00
N GLY A 214 -31.49 10.73 10.29
CA GLY A 214 -30.18 10.26 10.73
C GLY A 214 -29.04 11.27 10.62
N VAL A 215 -29.23 12.42 9.94
CA VAL A 215 -28.17 13.41 9.69
C VAL A 215 -27.73 14.13 10.96
N ASP A 216 -28.69 14.48 11.85
CA ASP A 216 -28.35 15.12 13.12
C ASP A 216 -27.53 14.18 14.02
N ALA A 217 -27.93 12.91 14.08
CA ALA A 217 -27.22 11.90 14.86
C ALA A 217 -25.78 11.70 14.34
N LEU A 218 -25.58 11.74 13.02
CA LEU A 218 -24.24 11.72 12.41
C LEU A 218 -23.43 12.95 12.83
N LEU A 219 -24.00 14.17 12.74
CA LEU A 219 -23.31 15.42 13.11
C LEU A 219 -22.94 15.43 14.60
N GLU A 220 -23.84 15.00 15.47
CA GLU A 220 -23.57 14.83 16.91
C GLU A 220 -22.48 13.79 17.16
N GLY A 221 -22.51 12.66 16.42
CA GLY A 221 -21.50 11.62 16.50
C GLY A 221 -20.12 12.11 16.06
N LEU A 222 -20.06 12.90 15.00
CA LEU A 222 -18.81 13.54 14.54
C LEU A 222 -18.26 14.54 15.57
N ASP A 223 -19.14 15.32 16.22
CA ASP A 223 -18.67 16.23 17.27
C ASP A 223 -18.14 15.46 18.49
N ARG A 224 -18.79 14.39 18.89
CA ARG A 224 -18.44 13.61 20.09
C ARG A 224 -17.27 12.65 19.89
N CYS A 225 -17.21 11.97 18.74
CA CYS A 225 -16.29 10.85 18.52
C CYS A 225 -15.00 11.23 17.75
N THR A 226 -14.76 12.51 17.48
CA THR A 226 -13.54 12.97 16.81
C THR A 226 -12.63 13.79 17.74
N ARG A 227 -11.37 13.90 17.37
CA ARG A 227 -10.39 14.80 18.00
C ARG A 227 -9.60 15.53 16.90
N ALA A 228 -9.10 16.72 17.21
CA ALA A 228 -8.18 17.41 16.32
C ALA A 228 -6.88 16.63 16.19
N ALA A 229 -6.31 16.58 14.99
CA ALA A 229 -4.98 16.03 14.79
C ALA A 229 -3.92 16.83 15.53
N PRO A 230 -2.87 16.21 16.07
CA PRO A 230 -1.77 16.94 16.68
C PRO A 230 -1.07 17.82 15.62
N ALA A 231 -0.93 19.10 15.91
CA ALA A 231 -0.24 20.05 15.02
C ALA A 231 1.29 19.85 15.12
N LEU A 232 1.99 20.00 14.01
CA LEU A 232 3.45 20.10 13.99
C LEU A 232 3.90 21.37 14.73
N HIS A 233 5.04 21.31 15.40
CA HIS A 233 5.57 22.49 16.13
C HIS A 233 6.03 23.62 15.20
N ALA A 234 6.56 23.28 14.02
CA ALA A 234 6.96 24.24 13.00
C ALA A 234 5.89 24.34 11.91
N PHE A 235 6.00 25.35 11.05
CA PHE A 235 5.14 25.47 9.89
C PHE A 235 5.29 24.22 9.01
N GLY A 236 4.16 23.66 8.67
CA GLY A 236 4.02 22.54 7.73
C GLY A 236 2.71 22.65 6.99
N ALA A 237 2.71 22.32 5.71
CA ALA A 237 1.50 22.22 4.91
C ALA A 237 1.65 21.15 3.83
N ARG A 238 0.54 20.50 3.44
CA ARG A 238 0.50 19.48 2.39
C ARG A 238 -0.36 19.95 1.23
N VAL A 239 0.24 19.98 0.04
CA VAL A 239 -0.47 20.30 -1.20
C VAL A 239 -1.15 19.03 -1.71
N PHE A 240 -2.46 19.09 -1.98
CA PHE A 240 -3.20 17.91 -2.47
C PHE A 240 -3.89 18.14 -3.82
N LYS A 241 -4.06 19.41 -4.22
CA LYS A 241 -4.76 19.75 -5.46
C LYS A 241 -4.24 21.05 -6.06
N VAL A 242 -4.23 21.12 -7.37
CA VAL A 242 -4.08 22.35 -8.16
C VAL A 242 -5.33 22.53 -9.01
N SER A 243 -5.79 23.76 -9.18
CA SER A 243 -6.90 24.08 -10.06
C SER A 243 -6.76 25.51 -10.58
N GLN A 244 -7.66 25.94 -11.45
CA GLN A 244 -7.75 27.32 -11.92
C GLN A 244 -9.10 27.93 -11.53
N ASP A 245 -9.13 29.21 -11.21
CA ASP A 245 -10.40 29.94 -11.04
C ASP A 245 -10.99 30.35 -12.42
N GLU A 246 -12.19 30.94 -12.40
CA GLU A 246 -12.87 31.42 -13.63
C GLU A 246 -12.06 32.44 -14.44
N GLN A 247 -11.06 33.06 -13.83
CA GLN A 247 -10.17 34.03 -14.44
C GLN A 247 -8.85 33.39 -14.94
N GLY A 248 -8.70 32.10 -14.78
CA GLY A 248 -7.50 31.35 -15.15
C GLY A 248 -6.35 31.50 -14.14
N THR A 249 -6.62 32.03 -12.95
CA THR A 249 -5.60 32.13 -11.89
C THR A 249 -5.36 30.77 -11.28
N ARG A 250 -4.11 30.34 -11.21
CA ARG A 250 -3.71 29.10 -10.57
C ARG A 250 -3.97 29.14 -9.06
N LEU A 251 -4.65 28.13 -8.55
CA LEU A 251 -4.96 27.89 -7.14
C LEU A 251 -4.24 26.63 -6.69
N THR A 252 -3.38 26.78 -5.69
CA THR A 252 -2.72 25.65 -5.02
C THR A 252 -3.46 25.36 -3.72
N TRP A 253 -4.13 24.21 -3.64
CA TRP A 253 -4.90 23.79 -2.48
C TRP A 253 -4.01 23.03 -1.52
N LEU A 254 -3.97 23.50 -0.28
CA LEU A 254 -3.16 22.90 0.75
C LEU A 254 -3.88 22.83 2.09
N ARG A 255 -3.48 21.86 2.91
CA ARG A 255 -3.84 21.77 4.31
C ARG A 255 -2.64 22.19 5.16
N VAL A 256 -2.84 23.09 6.09
CA VAL A 256 -1.83 23.46 7.09
C VAL A 256 -1.81 22.39 8.19
N THR A 257 -0.65 21.77 8.44
CA THR A 257 -0.46 20.70 9.42
C THR A 257 0.26 21.17 10.68
N GLY A 258 0.90 22.36 10.62
CA GLY A 258 1.57 22.98 11.78
C GLY A 258 1.89 24.45 11.56
N GLY A 259 2.07 25.15 12.64
CA GLY A 259 2.35 26.58 12.60
C GLY A 259 1.20 27.41 11.97
N GLU A 260 1.52 28.52 11.37
CA GLU A 260 0.57 29.43 10.69
C GLU A 260 1.08 29.80 9.32
N LEU A 261 0.20 29.81 8.32
CA LEU A 261 0.46 30.37 7.00
C LEU A 261 -0.08 31.79 6.93
N LYS A 262 0.78 32.77 6.60
CA LYS A 262 0.43 34.17 6.45
C LYS A 262 0.49 34.64 5.00
N VAL A 263 -0.34 35.61 4.65
CA VAL A 263 -0.24 36.28 3.35
C VAL A 263 1.17 36.84 3.16
N LYS A 264 1.72 36.71 1.96
CA LYS A 264 3.10 37.04 1.59
C LYS A 264 4.19 36.22 2.25
N ALA A 265 3.86 35.17 2.99
CA ALA A 265 4.87 34.20 3.45
C ALA A 265 5.64 33.62 2.26
N LEU A 266 6.95 33.48 2.42
CA LEU A 266 7.80 32.82 1.46
C LEU A 266 7.74 31.33 1.72
N LEU A 267 7.27 30.58 0.72
CA LEU A 267 7.26 29.13 0.73
C LEU A 267 8.35 28.63 -0.18
N SER A 268 9.02 27.55 0.20
CA SER A 268 10.10 26.95 -0.54
C SER A 268 9.91 25.43 -0.63
N GLY A 269 10.43 24.87 -1.69
CA GLY A 269 10.43 23.44 -1.97
C GLY A 269 11.44 23.11 -3.03
N GLU A 270 11.39 21.90 -3.53
CA GLU A 270 12.19 21.40 -4.65
C GLU A 270 11.23 20.89 -5.74
N ALA A 271 11.51 21.21 -6.99
CA ALA A 271 10.76 20.72 -8.13
C ALA A 271 11.74 20.33 -9.22
N ASP A 272 11.65 19.06 -9.68
CA ASP A 272 12.51 18.51 -10.73
C ASP A 272 14.04 18.66 -10.44
N GLY A 273 14.43 18.58 -9.14
CA GLY A 273 15.81 18.75 -8.66
C GLY A 273 16.28 20.21 -8.51
N GLU A 274 15.42 21.20 -8.79
CA GLU A 274 15.75 22.62 -8.60
C GLU A 274 14.99 23.22 -7.42
N PRO A 275 15.70 23.91 -6.51
CA PRO A 275 15.05 24.59 -5.39
C PRO A 275 14.27 25.82 -5.87
N TRP A 276 13.05 25.98 -5.36
CA TRP A 276 12.21 27.15 -5.63
C TRP A 276 11.79 27.86 -4.34
N ALA A 277 11.50 29.16 -4.45
CA ALA A 277 10.97 29.96 -3.35
C ALA A 277 9.97 31.00 -3.89
N GLU A 278 8.71 30.89 -3.49
CA GLU A 278 7.60 31.70 -4.00
C GLU A 278 6.77 32.26 -2.87
N LYS A 279 6.05 33.37 -3.12
CA LYS A 279 5.22 34.06 -2.12
C LYS A 279 3.75 33.64 -2.23
N ALA A 280 3.16 33.27 -1.10
CA ALA A 280 1.72 33.09 -0.97
C ALA A 280 1.00 34.42 -1.11
N ASN A 281 0.51 34.75 -2.30
CA ASN A 281 -0.05 36.06 -2.60
C ASN A 281 -1.40 36.33 -1.93
N GLN A 282 -2.33 35.39 -2.00
CA GLN A 282 -3.63 35.42 -1.35
C GLN A 282 -3.90 34.08 -0.70
N LEU A 283 -4.60 34.10 0.42
CA LEU A 283 -5.13 32.90 1.09
C LEU A 283 -6.66 32.98 0.99
N ARG A 284 -7.25 31.96 0.34
CA ARG A 284 -8.69 31.88 0.06
C ARG A 284 -9.30 30.68 0.79
N LEU A 285 -10.27 30.94 1.66
CA LEU A 285 -11.11 29.94 2.30
C LEU A 285 -12.38 29.75 1.48
N TYR A 286 -12.50 28.61 0.81
CA TYR A 286 -13.64 28.30 -0.03
C TYR A 286 -14.78 27.65 0.78
N SER A 287 -16.02 27.96 0.39
CA SER A 287 -17.22 27.21 0.77
C SER A 287 -18.17 27.19 -0.43
N GLY A 288 -18.24 26.07 -1.12
CA GLY A 288 -18.85 25.97 -2.44
C GLY A 288 -18.14 26.84 -3.47
N ALA A 289 -18.89 27.58 -4.29
CA ALA A 289 -18.32 28.50 -5.29
C ALA A 289 -17.72 29.79 -4.70
N LYS A 290 -18.01 30.13 -3.45
CA LYS A 290 -17.60 31.36 -2.84
C LYS A 290 -16.37 31.18 -1.97
N TYR A 291 -15.54 32.22 -1.89
CA TYR A 291 -14.41 32.25 -0.96
C TYR A 291 -14.35 33.57 -0.17
N THR A 292 -13.68 33.48 0.96
CA THR A 292 -13.30 34.63 1.77
C THR A 292 -11.78 34.75 1.81
N LEU A 293 -11.28 35.98 1.72
CA LEU A 293 -9.86 36.27 1.90
C LEU A 293 -9.53 36.28 3.39
N THR A 294 -8.43 35.67 3.74
CA THR A 294 -7.91 35.67 5.10
C THR A 294 -6.43 36.04 5.11
N GLU A 295 -5.95 36.64 6.20
CA GLU A 295 -4.54 36.98 6.36
C GLU A 295 -3.71 35.85 6.94
N VAL A 296 -4.36 34.92 7.66
CA VAL A 296 -3.70 33.83 8.38
C VAL A 296 -4.55 32.55 8.29
N ILE A 297 -3.90 31.42 8.07
CA ILE A 297 -4.46 30.08 8.15
C ILE A 297 -3.72 29.30 9.22
N GLY A 298 -4.47 28.68 10.14
CA GLY A 298 -3.95 27.87 11.21
C GLY A 298 -3.92 26.36 10.90
N PRO A 299 -3.34 25.56 11.81
CA PRO A 299 -3.28 24.12 11.67
C PRO A 299 -4.68 23.47 11.58
N GLY A 300 -4.83 22.44 10.76
CA GLY A 300 -6.08 21.73 10.53
C GLY A 300 -7.02 22.41 9.52
N GLN A 301 -6.68 23.58 8.99
CA GLN A 301 -7.47 24.28 7.99
C GLN A 301 -6.96 23.98 6.57
N VAL A 302 -7.88 23.98 5.61
CA VAL A 302 -7.62 23.83 4.17
C VAL A 302 -7.88 25.18 3.49
N CYS A 303 -6.98 25.61 2.63
CA CYS A 303 -7.12 26.82 1.86
C CYS A 303 -6.58 26.67 0.44
N ALA A 304 -7.01 27.56 -0.46
CA ALA A 304 -6.39 27.75 -1.76
C ALA A 304 -5.44 28.97 -1.71
N VAL A 305 -4.25 28.80 -2.25
CA VAL A 305 -3.18 29.81 -2.27
C VAL A 305 -2.92 30.23 -3.70
N THR A 306 -2.78 31.54 -3.94
CA THR A 306 -2.33 32.07 -5.23
C THR A 306 -0.87 32.50 -5.18
N GLY A 307 -0.18 32.40 -6.32
CA GLY A 307 1.22 32.84 -6.44
C GLY A 307 2.26 31.73 -6.30
N LEU A 308 1.82 30.46 -6.22
CA LEU A 308 2.69 29.29 -6.25
C LEU A 308 2.58 28.66 -7.65
N THR A 309 3.68 28.61 -8.38
CA THR A 309 3.72 28.07 -9.75
C THR A 309 4.41 26.69 -9.81
N HIS A 310 5.34 26.41 -8.90
CA HIS A 310 6.10 25.16 -8.85
C HIS A 310 5.51 24.10 -7.92
N ALA A 311 4.62 24.50 -7.01
CA ALA A 311 4.01 23.54 -6.08
C ALA A 311 3.07 22.58 -6.82
N LYS A 312 3.36 21.27 -6.76
CA LYS A 312 2.58 20.19 -7.39
C LYS A 312 1.77 19.46 -6.31
N PRO A 313 0.65 18.77 -6.65
CA PRO A 313 -0.06 17.89 -5.72
C PRO A 313 0.88 16.80 -5.18
N GLY A 314 0.81 16.57 -3.86
CA GLY A 314 1.67 15.60 -3.18
C GLY A 314 2.88 16.20 -2.46
N ILE A 315 3.26 17.44 -2.74
CA ILE A 315 4.42 18.07 -2.10
C ILE A 315 4.09 18.50 -0.68
N GLY A 316 5.02 18.22 0.25
CA GLY A 316 5.06 18.76 1.60
C GLY A 316 5.84 20.07 1.65
N LEU A 317 5.33 21.05 2.37
CA LEU A 317 5.96 22.36 2.55
C LEU A 317 6.41 22.54 3.99
N GLY A 318 7.58 23.15 4.20
CA GLY A 318 8.14 23.41 5.51
C GLY A 318 8.55 22.13 6.25
N ALA A 319 7.96 21.86 7.41
CA ALA A 319 8.23 20.65 8.21
C ALA A 319 7.41 19.41 7.77
N GLU A 320 6.48 19.59 6.84
CA GLU A 320 5.65 18.50 6.32
C GLU A 320 6.44 17.67 5.29
N ARG A 321 6.19 16.38 5.27
CA ARG A 321 6.79 15.46 4.28
C ARG A 321 5.93 15.37 3.04
N ASP A 322 6.54 14.99 1.93
CA ASP A 322 5.80 14.67 0.73
C ASP A 322 4.80 13.55 0.97
N SER A 323 3.74 13.56 0.22
CA SER A 323 2.71 12.52 0.23
C SER A 323 3.25 11.20 -0.29
N ASP A 324 2.63 10.09 0.15
CA ASP A 324 2.90 8.78 -0.46
C ASP A 324 2.51 8.79 -1.95
N VAL A 325 3.26 8.04 -2.73
CA VAL A 325 2.95 7.85 -4.15
C VAL A 325 1.57 7.18 -4.29
N PRO A 326 0.67 7.74 -5.11
CA PRO A 326 -0.62 7.13 -5.36
C PRO A 326 -0.50 5.69 -5.87
N VAL A 327 -1.45 4.84 -5.48
CA VAL A 327 -1.52 3.42 -5.93
C VAL A 327 -2.32 3.28 -7.19
N LEU A 328 -3.33 4.16 -7.35
CA LEU A 328 -4.17 4.14 -8.52
C LEU A 328 -3.44 4.80 -9.67
N GLU A 329 -3.16 4.02 -10.71
CA GLU A 329 -2.49 4.48 -11.91
C GLU A 329 -3.41 4.32 -13.12
N PRO A 330 -3.36 5.23 -14.10
CA PRO A 330 -4.04 5.06 -15.38
C PRO A 330 -3.59 3.78 -16.08
N VAL A 331 -4.52 3.14 -16.78
CA VAL A 331 -4.26 1.88 -17.51
C VAL A 331 -4.59 1.97 -19.00
N LEU A 332 -5.16 3.09 -19.41
CA LEU A 332 -5.52 3.37 -20.81
C LEU A 332 -4.72 4.56 -21.34
N SER A 333 -4.26 4.46 -22.56
CA SER A 333 -3.59 5.55 -23.29
C SER A 333 -4.41 5.89 -24.55
N TYR A 334 -4.64 7.16 -24.78
CA TYR A 334 -5.37 7.65 -25.94
C TYR A 334 -4.56 8.68 -26.70
N GLN A 335 -4.52 8.53 -28.03
CA GLN A 335 -4.00 9.56 -28.91
C GLN A 335 -4.98 10.73 -28.97
N VAL A 336 -4.49 11.95 -28.82
CA VAL A 336 -5.26 13.18 -28.99
C VAL A 336 -5.22 13.60 -30.44
N LEU A 337 -6.37 13.55 -31.12
CA LEU A 337 -6.51 13.96 -32.50
C LEU A 337 -6.95 15.42 -32.56
N LEU A 338 -6.07 16.27 -33.05
CA LEU A 338 -6.30 17.71 -33.17
C LEU A 338 -7.12 18.03 -34.43
N PRO A 339 -7.93 19.10 -34.43
CA PRO A 339 -8.61 19.57 -35.61
C PRO A 339 -7.63 20.05 -36.71
N GLU A 340 -8.03 19.99 -37.93
CA GLU A 340 -7.21 20.35 -39.10
C GLU A 340 -6.68 21.80 -39.00
N GLY A 341 -5.38 21.99 -39.11
CA GLY A 341 -4.72 23.29 -39.00
C GLY A 341 -4.46 23.79 -37.56
N ALA A 342 -4.74 22.98 -36.54
CA ALA A 342 -4.40 23.35 -35.17
C ALA A 342 -2.88 23.33 -34.93
N ASP A 343 -2.39 24.30 -34.12
CA ASP A 343 -1.00 24.32 -33.68
C ASP A 343 -0.79 23.28 -32.58
N VAL A 344 0.04 22.28 -32.88
CA VAL A 344 0.34 21.15 -32.01
C VAL A 344 1.04 21.62 -30.71
N HIS A 345 1.99 22.54 -30.81
CA HIS A 345 2.69 23.06 -29.63
C HIS A 345 1.79 23.87 -28.72
N ALA A 346 0.88 24.66 -29.31
CA ALA A 346 -0.12 25.38 -28.52
C ALA A 346 -1.11 24.42 -27.84
N ALA A 347 -1.50 23.32 -28.53
CA ALA A 347 -2.35 22.27 -27.95
C ALA A 347 -1.63 21.52 -26.83
N LEU A 348 -0.35 21.17 -27.02
CA LEU A 348 0.50 20.54 -26.01
C LEU A 348 0.60 21.40 -24.76
N GLY A 349 0.82 22.71 -24.91
CA GLY A 349 0.87 23.64 -23.77
C GLY A 349 -0.46 23.74 -23.00
N LYS A 350 -1.61 23.55 -23.67
CA LYS A 350 -2.94 23.50 -23.02
C LYS A 350 -3.13 22.18 -22.25
N LEU A 351 -2.68 21.07 -22.82
CA LEU A 351 -2.72 19.75 -22.17
C LEU A 351 -1.83 19.70 -20.94
N HIS A 352 -0.61 20.24 -20.98
CA HIS A 352 0.25 20.36 -19.81
C HIS A 352 -0.34 21.19 -18.68
N ARG A 353 -1.15 22.22 -18.99
CA ARG A 353 -1.90 22.94 -17.95
C ARG A 353 -2.94 22.07 -17.27
N LEU A 354 -3.60 21.16 -18.00
CA LEU A 354 -4.51 20.21 -17.39
C LEU A 354 -3.75 19.13 -16.60
N GLU A 355 -2.56 18.75 -17.06
CA GLU A 355 -1.68 17.84 -16.33
C GLU A 355 -1.21 18.42 -14.99
N GLU A 356 -1.02 19.75 -14.88
CA GLU A 356 -0.76 20.37 -13.58
C GLU A 356 -1.91 20.17 -12.57
N GLU A 357 -3.16 20.15 -13.06
CA GLU A 357 -4.35 19.89 -12.25
C GLU A 357 -4.53 18.39 -11.97
N GLU A 358 -4.27 17.55 -12.98
CA GLU A 358 -4.37 16.09 -12.96
C GLU A 358 -3.02 15.45 -13.39
N PRO A 359 -2.06 15.29 -12.47
CA PRO A 359 -0.72 14.79 -12.82
C PRO A 359 -0.70 13.40 -13.45
N GLN A 360 -1.73 12.59 -13.20
CA GLN A 360 -1.83 11.25 -13.78
C GLN A 360 -2.29 11.25 -15.25
N LEU A 361 -2.60 12.41 -15.82
CA LEU A 361 -2.91 12.54 -17.24
C LEU A 361 -1.72 12.16 -18.14
N HIS A 362 -0.49 12.29 -17.62
CA HIS A 362 0.76 11.93 -18.29
C HIS A 362 0.72 12.24 -19.79
N VAL A 363 0.87 13.53 -20.10
CA VAL A 363 0.87 14.03 -21.48
C VAL A 363 2.19 13.70 -22.13
N VAL A 364 2.19 12.80 -23.11
CA VAL A 364 3.39 12.36 -23.82
C VAL A 364 3.36 12.88 -25.26
N TRP A 365 4.39 13.61 -25.64
CA TRP A 365 4.65 14.00 -27.03
C TRP A 365 5.58 13.00 -27.71
N ASN A 366 5.11 12.32 -28.73
CA ASN A 366 5.91 11.43 -29.55
C ASN A 366 6.43 12.19 -30.78
N GLU A 367 7.66 12.65 -30.74
CA GLU A 367 8.26 13.42 -31.86
C GLU A 367 8.35 12.62 -33.15
N SER A 368 8.61 11.32 -33.09
CA SER A 368 8.80 10.46 -34.25
C SER A 368 7.50 10.26 -35.05
N LEU A 369 6.36 10.24 -34.37
CA LEU A 369 5.03 10.07 -34.96
C LEU A 369 4.29 11.41 -35.12
N GLY A 370 4.73 12.48 -34.44
CA GLY A 370 4.02 13.75 -34.37
C GLY A 370 2.68 13.64 -33.62
N GLU A 371 2.60 12.80 -32.59
CA GLU A 371 1.38 12.45 -31.87
C GLU A 371 1.44 12.85 -30.40
N ILE A 372 0.31 13.33 -29.87
CA ILE A 372 0.12 13.56 -28.44
C ILE A 372 -0.68 12.40 -27.85
N HIS A 373 -0.21 11.82 -26.78
CA HIS A 373 -0.88 10.79 -26.02
C HIS A 373 -1.18 11.25 -24.60
N VAL A 374 -2.33 10.81 -24.06
CA VAL A 374 -2.75 11.05 -22.68
C VAL A 374 -3.15 9.74 -22.00
N GLN A 375 -2.92 9.65 -20.71
CA GLN A 375 -3.27 8.46 -19.93
C GLN A 375 -4.52 8.71 -19.09
N LEU A 376 -5.42 7.74 -19.02
CA LEU A 376 -6.71 7.86 -18.35
C LEU A 376 -7.09 6.57 -17.61
N MET A 377 -7.93 6.71 -16.58
CA MET A 377 -8.49 5.59 -15.82
C MET A 377 -9.65 4.92 -16.58
N GLY A 378 -10.45 5.69 -17.32
CA GLY A 378 -11.64 5.19 -17.97
C GLY A 378 -12.24 6.15 -19.02
N GLU A 379 -13.32 5.69 -19.67
CA GLU A 379 -13.94 6.41 -20.81
C GLU A 379 -14.71 7.67 -20.39
N VAL A 380 -15.27 7.70 -19.15
CA VAL A 380 -15.96 8.91 -18.67
C VAL A 380 -14.97 10.07 -18.50
N GLN A 381 -13.74 9.77 -18.04
CA GLN A 381 -12.68 10.76 -17.93
C GLN A 381 -12.29 11.33 -19.30
N LEU A 382 -12.32 10.51 -20.38
CA LEU A 382 -12.06 10.94 -21.75
C LEU A 382 -13.07 12.01 -22.21
N GLU A 383 -14.36 11.78 -21.96
CA GLU A 383 -15.40 12.72 -22.33
C GLU A 383 -15.31 14.03 -21.54
N VAL A 384 -14.96 13.94 -20.25
CA VAL A 384 -14.71 15.12 -19.41
C VAL A 384 -13.52 15.90 -19.92
N LEU A 385 -12.41 15.24 -20.27
CA LEU A 385 -11.21 15.88 -20.83
C LEU A 385 -11.55 16.62 -22.14
N ARG A 386 -12.35 15.99 -23.03
CA ARG A 386 -12.82 16.64 -24.27
C ARG A 386 -13.61 17.92 -23.98
N SER A 387 -14.56 17.85 -23.04
CA SER A 387 -15.39 19.00 -22.68
C SER A 387 -14.54 20.12 -22.04
N LEU A 388 -13.59 19.79 -21.17
CA LEU A 388 -12.68 20.77 -20.56
C LEU A 388 -11.80 21.47 -21.59
N LEU A 389 -11.28 20.74 -22.58
CA LEU A 389 -10.47 21.33 -23.67
C LEU A 389 -11.32 22.27 -24.53
N ALA A 390 -12.56 21.90 -24.84
CA ALA A 390 -13.48 22.74 -25.61
C ALA A 390 -13.91 23.99 -24.83
N GLU A 391 -14.37 23.82 -23.57
CA GLU A 391 -14.93 24.93 -22.78
C GLU A 391 -13.85 25.91 -22.28
N ARG A 392 -12.70 25.42 -21.79
CA ARG A 392 -11.66 26.29 -21.20
C ARG A 392 -10.70 26.88 -22.25
N PHE A 393 -10.41 26.11 -23.31
CA PHE A 393 -9.37 26.48 -24.26
C PHE A 393 -9.88 26.68 -25.71
N GLY A 394 -11.17 26.44 -25.94
CA GLY A 394 -11.74 26.50 -27.30
C GLY A 394 -11.09 25.49 -28.24
N LEU A 395 -10.60 24.38 -27.72
CA LEU A 395 -9.92 23.35 -28.49
C LEU A 395 -10.81 22.11 -28.60
N GLU A 396 -11.41 21.92 -29.78
CA GLU A 396 -12.21 20.73 -30.07
C GLU A 396 -11.28 19.59 -30.49
N VAL A 397 -11.19 18.56 -29.68
CA VAL A 397 -10.38 17.37 -29.95
C VAL A 397 -11.26 16.14 -30.11
N SER A 398 -10.75 15.16 -30.82
CA SER A 398 -11.23 13.79 -30.81
C SER A 398 -10.11 12.87 -30.31
N PHE A 399 -10.45 11.62 -30.01
CA PHE A 399 -9.48 10.67 -29.53
C PHE A 399 -9.41 9.45 -30.45
N GLY A 400 -8.21 8.97 -30.64
CA GLY A 400 -7.94 7.73 -31.33
C GLY A 400 -8.40 6.50 -30.54
N PRO A 401 -8.26 5.29 -31.08
CA PRO A 401 -8.53 4.07 -30.33
C PRO A 401 -7.62 3.98 -29.10
N GLY A 402 -8.22 3.67 -27.96
CA GLY A 402 -7.46 3.54 -26.71
C GLY A 402 -6.52 2.34 -26.73
N GLY A 403 -5.26 2.55 -26.37
CA GLY A 403 -4.26 1.53 -26.13
C GLY A 403 -4.26 1.07 -24.67
N ILE A 404 -3.75 -0.14 -24.43
CA ILE A 404 -3.51 -0.65 -23.08
C ILE A 404 -2.10 -0.25 -22.65
N LEU A 405 -1.96 0.19 -21.41
CA LEU A 405 -0.66 0.45 -20.82
C LEU A 405 -0.10 -0.86 -20.26
N TYR A 406 0.82 -1.44 -21.01
CA TYR A 406 1.54 -2.64 -20.57
C TYR A 406 2.70 -2.27 -19.62
N LYS A 407 3.15 -3.24 -18.85
CA LYS A 407 4.39 -3.18 -18.07
C LYS A 407 5.25 -4.40 -18.38
N GLU A 408 6.52 -4.35 -18.06
CA GLU A 408 7.43 -5.48 -18.24
C GLU A 408 8.09 -5.85 -16.92
N THR A 409 8.49 -7.11 -16.79
CA THR A 409 9.23 -7.65 -15.66
C THR A 409 10.13 -8.77 -16.10
N ILE A 410 10.93 -9.32 -15.19
CA ILE A 410 11.76 -10.50 -15.44
C ILE A 410 11.24 -11.68 -14.61
N THR A 411 11.54 -12.90 -15.05
CA THR A 411 11.12 -14.13 -14.35
C THR A 411 12.27 -14.85 -13.65
N GLU A 412 13.50 -14.52 -13.98
CA GLU A 412 14.71 -15.16 -13.44
C GLU A 412 15.75 -14.07 -13.11
N PRO A 413 16.57 -14.27 -12.07
CA PRO A 413 17.62 -13.33 -11.74
C PRO A 413 18.67 -13.27 -12.86
N MET A 414 19.19 -12.05 -13.14
CA MET A 414 20.20 -11.84 -14.16
C MET A 414 21.19 -10.76 -13.72
N GLU A 415 22.48 -11.00 -13.96
CA GLU A 415 23.49 -9.96 -13.81
C GLU A 415 23.60 -9.13 -15.09
N GLY A 416 23.50 -7.82 -14.96
CA GLY A 416 23.79 -6.87 -16.01
C GLY A 416 25.13 -6.17 -15.79
N VAL A 417 25.88 -6.02 -16.85
CA VAL A 417 27.20 -5.37 -16.84
C VAL A 417 27.19 -4.17 -17.78
N GLY A 418 27.51 -3.01 -17.24
CA GLY A 418 27.66 -1.80 -18.02
C GLY A 418 29.07 -1.22 -17.90
N HIS A 419 29.66 -0.96 -19.03
CA HIS A 419 30.99 -0.35 -19.10
C HIS A 419 30.93 0.92 -19.96
N TYR A 420 31.61 1.97 -19.49
CA TYR A 420 31.69 3.24 -20.19
C TYR A 420 33.10 3.81 -20.09
N GLU A 421 33.86 3.68 -21.16
CA GLU A 421 35.27 4.07 -21.25
C GLU A 421 35.56 4.77 -22.59
N PRO A 422 34.91 5.89 -22.94
CA PRO A 422 35.43 6.76 -23.99
C PRO A 422 36.74 7.43 -23.53
N LEU A 423 37.47 8.05 -24.47
CA LEU A 423 38.74 8.65 -24.16
C LEU A 423 38.71 9.57 -22.93
N ARG A 424 39.53 9.26 -21.90
CA ARG A 424 39.62 9.94 -20.59
C ARG A 424 38.42 9.80 -19.67
N HIS A 425 37.55 8.84 -19.91
CA HIS A 425 36.42 8.49 -19.01
C HIS A 425 36.55 7.02 -18.63
N TYR A 426 36.02 6.64 -17.47
CA TYR A 426 35.98 5.25 -17.03
C TYR A 426 34.96 4.99 -15.96
N ALA A 427 34.01 4.09 -16.21
CA ALA A 427 33.17 3.51 -15.18
C ALA A 427 32.73 2.09 -15.59
N GLU A 428 32.72 1.18 -14.64
CA GLU A 428 32.12 -0.14 -14.80
C GLU A 428 31.21 -0.44 -13.63
N VAL A 429 30.00 -0.97 -13.93
CA VAL A 429 28.93 -1.26 -12.96
C VAL A 429 28.36 -2.63 -13.24
N HIS A 430 28.22 -3.44 -12.20
CA HIS A 430 27.56 -4.74 -12.24
C HIS A 430 26.33 -4.72 -11.35
N LEU A 431 25.18 -5.01 -11.93
CA LEU A 431 23.89 -4.99 -11.27
C LEU A 431 23.25 -6.36 -11.30
N LEU A 432 22.71 -6.80 -10.17
CA LEU A 432 21.87 -7.99 -10.11
C LEU A 432 20.42 -7.55 -10.22
N LEU A 433 19.73 -8.01 -11.24
CA LEU A 433 18.31 -7.84 -11.45
C LEU A 433 17.59 -9.08 -10.91
N GLU A 434 16.71 -8.94 -9.94
CA GLU A 434 15.97 -10.03 -9.31
C GLU A 434 14.47 -9.78 -9.44
N PRO A 435 13.67 -10.79 -9.85
CA PRO A 435 12.23 -10.65 -9.88
C PRO A 435 11.65 -10.51 -8.47
N LEU A 436 10.67 -9.65 -8.31
CA LEU A 436 9.90 -9.46 -7.08
C LEU A 436 8.47 -9.99 -7.23
N PRO A 437 7.73 -10.18 -6.12
CA PRO A 437 6.30 -10.44 -6.16
C PRO A 437 5.54 -9.32 -6.89
N ARG A 438 4.41 -9.65 -7.51
CA ARG A 438 3.59 -8.69 -8.24
C ARG A 438 3.11 -7.54 -7.34
N GLY A 439 3.16 -6.32 -7.88
CA GLY A 439 2.80 -5.10 -7.16
C GLY A 439 3.89 -4.56 -6.22
N SER A 440 5.09 -5.16 -6.23
CA SER A 440 6.21 -4.68 -5.41
C SER A 440 6.91 -3.45 -6.00
N GLY A 441 6.66 -3.11 -7.26
CA GLY A 441 7.33 -2.02 -7.96
C GLY A 441 8.84 -2.22 -8.12
N MET A 442 9.57 -1.13 -8.26
CA MET A 442 11.03 -1.15 -8.39
C MET A 442 11.67 -1.01 -7.01
N GLN A 443 12.73 -1.78 -6.76
CA GLN A 443 13.52 -1.68 -5.53
C GLN A 443 15.01 -1.60 -5.88
N PHE A 444 15.74 -0.76 -5.15
CA PHE A 444 17.16 -0.54 -5.38
C PHE A 444 17.97 -0.82 -4.12
N ALA A 445 19.11 -1.48 -4.27
CA ALA A 445 19.99 -1.83 -3.16
C ALA A 445 21.46 -1.86 -3.59
N ALA A 446 22.38 -1.82 -2.63
CA ALA A 446 23.80 -2.03 -2.86
C ALA A 446 24.31 -3.13 -1.92
N ASP A 447 24.97 -4.15 -2.51
CA ASP A 447 25.71 -5.20 -1.82
C ASP A 447 27.19 -5.20 -2.32
N CYS A 448 27.75 -4.01 -2.37
CA CYS A 448 29.12 -3.78 -2.81
C CYS A 448 29.99 -3.36 -1.61
N ARG A 449 31.19 -3.97 -1.48
CA ARG A 449 32.12 -3.59 -0.43
C ARG A 449 32.74 -2.24 -0.72
N GLU A 450 32.89 -1.40 0.33
CA GLU A 450 33.49 -0.06 0.21
C GLU A 450 34.94 -0.09 -0.31
N GLU A 451 35.66 -1.18 -0.01
CA GLU A 451 37.01 -1.41 -0.51
C GLU A 451 37.09 -1.62 -2.04
N VAL A 452 35.96 -2.06 -2.66
CA VAL A 452 35.87 -2.31 -4.12
C VAL A 452 35.40 -1.07 -4.85
N LEU A 453 34.39 -0.41 -4.32
CA LEU A 453 33.84 0.84 -4.86
C LEU A 453 33.46 1.77 -3.70
N ASP A 454 34.03 2.98 -3.72
CA ASP A 454 33.79 4.00 -2.70
C ASP A 454 32.27 4.26 -2.51
N LYS A 455 31.87 4.53 -1.28
CA LYS A 455 30.48 4.70 -0.89
C LYS A 455 29.77 5.85 -1.60
N ASN A 456 30.49 6.88 -2.01
CA ASN A 456 29.92 7.99 -2.78
C ASN A 456 29.54 7.54 -4.19
N TRP A 457 30.37 6.71 -4.83
CA TRP A 457 30.05 6.12 -6.12
C TRP A 457 28.89 5.14 -6.03
N GLN A 458 28.81 4.35 -4.96
CA GLN A 458 27.68 3.46 -4.73
C GLN A 458 26.37 4.25 -4.61
N ARG A 459 26.35 5.34 -3.83
CA ARG A 459 25.18 6.22 -3.72
C ARG A 459 24.80 6.84 -5.06
N LEU A 460 25.79 7.27 -5.83
CA LEU A 460 25.56 7.85 -7.14
C LEU A 460 24.93 6.84 -8.11
N VAL A 461 25.36 5.58 -8.09
CA VAL A 461 24.73 4.50 -8.88
C VAL A 461 23.27 4.33 -8.46
N LEU A 462 22.96 4.31 -7.14
CA LEU A 462 21.60 4.21 -6.66
C LEU A 462 20.76 5.42 -7.11
N THR A 463 21.27 6.64 -7.01
CA THR A 463 20.60 7.83 -7.52
C THR A 463 20.30 7.71 -9.02
N HIS A 464 21.26 7.21 -9.82
CA HIS A 464 21.03 7.02 -11.25
C HIS A 464 20.03 5.90 -11.57
N LEU A 465 19.84 4.93 -10.68
CA LEU A 465 18.76 3.94 -10.80
C LEU A 465 17.39 4.53 -10.49
N GLU A 466 17.33 5.46 -9.53
CA GLU A 466 16.08 6.09 -9.09
C GLU A 466 15.62 7.23 -10.00
N GLU A 467 16.55 7.97 -10.63
CA GLU A 467 16.23 9.17 -11.43
C GLU A 467 15.54 8.87 -12.77
N LYS A 468 15.55 7.62 -13.24
CA LYS A 468 15.03 7.23 -14.55
C LYS A 468 14.01 6.11 -14.47
N GLN A 469 12.92 6.24 -15.21
CA GLN A 469 12.02 5.13 -15.48
C GLN A 469 12.69 4.15 -16.45
N HIS A 470 13.00 2.94 -15.95
CA HIS A 470 13.61 1.91 -16.78
C HIS A 470 12.56 1.25 -17.67
N LEU A 471 12.90 1.07 -18.95
CA LEU A 471 12.03 0.43 -19.93
C LEU A 471 12.46 -1.01 -20.18
N GLY A 472 11.47 -1.88 -20.42
CA GLY A 472 11.69 -3.27 -20.79
C GLY A 472 12.22 -3.44 -22.21
N VAL A 473 12.43 -4.67 -22.63
CA VAL A 473 13.04 -5.02 -23.93
C VAL A 473 12.07 -5.72 -24.89
N LEU A 474 10.82 -5.98 -24.47
CA LEU A 474 9.82 -6.62 -25.31
C LEU A 474 9.01 -5.62 -26.13
N THR A 475 8.55 -4.56 -25.50
CA THR A 475 7.68 -3.53 -26.09
C THR A 475 8.15 -2.11 -25.78
N GLY A 476 9.20 -1.97 -24.94
CA GLY A 476 9.61 -0.69 -24.40
C GLY A 476 8.71 -0.19 -23.27
N ALA A 477 7.83 -1.04 -22.74
CA ALA A 477 6.96 -0.69 -21.64
C ALA A 477 7.74 -0.52 -20.33
N PRO A 478 7.22 0.26 -19.36
CA PRO A 478 7.88 0.46 -18.07
C PRO A 478 8.17 -0.84 -17.33
N LEU A 479 9.38 -0.94 -16.77
CA LEU A 479 9.79 -2.08 -15.94
C LEU A 479 9.14 -1.99 -14.55
N THR A 480 8.70 -3.12 -14.02
CA THR A 480 8.11 -3.21 -12.67
C THR A 480 8.45 -4.55 -12.00
N ASP A 481 8.29 -4.61 -10.69
CA ASP A 481 8.49 -5.82 -9.88
C ASP A 481 9.89 -6.42 -10.04
N VAL A 482 10.89 -5.55 -10.04
CA VAL A 482 12.31 -5.92 -10.14
C VAL A 482 13.11 -5.21 -9.05
N LYS A 483 13.94 -5.99 -8.35
CA LYS A 483 14.96 -5.45 -7.46
C LYS A 483 16.27 -5.38 -8.21
N ILE A 484 16.91 -4.21 -8.20
CA ILE A 484 18.21 -4.00 -8.80
C ILE A 484 19.24 -3.77 -7.68
N THR A 485 20.23 -4.66 -7.57
CA THR A 485 21.25 -4.61 -6.53
C THR A 485 22.62 -4.37 -7.15
N LEU A 486 23.32 -3.33 -6.72
CA LEU A 486 24.72 -3.10 -7.10
C LEU A 486 25.60 -4.16 -6.45
N LEU A 487 26.20 -5.04 -7.27
CA LEU A 487 27.12 -6.10 -6.82
C LEU A 487 28.55 -5.64 -6.71
N THR A 488 29.05 -4.98 -7.75
CA THR A 488 30.43 -4.48 -7.83
C THR A 488 30.51 -3.36 -8.87
N GLY A 489 31.62 -2.66 -8.86
CA GLY A 489 31.90 -1.63 -9.86
C GLY A 489 33.36 -1.19 -9.76
N LYS A 490 33.79 -0.41 -10.72
CA LYS A 490 35.14 0.10 -10.75
C LYS A 490 35.19 1.54 -11.24
N ALA A 491 35.90 2.36 -10.51
CA ALA A 491 36.24 3.73 -10.86
C ALA A 491 37.74 3.86 -11.16
N HIS A 492 38.13 4.86 -11.92
CA HIS A 492 39.53 5.23 -12.13
C HIS A 492 39.83 6.60 -11.50
N LEU A 493 40.85 6.68 -10.65
CA LEU A 493 41.15 7.85 -9.83
C LEU A 493 41.30 9.18 -10.60
N LYS A 494 41.66 9.15 -11.88
CA LYS A 494 41.90 10.34 -12.71
C LYS A 494 40.87 10.53 -13.84
N HIS A 495 40.08 9.52 -14.15
CA HIS A 495 39.30 9.49 -15.38
C HIS A 495 37.82 9.19 -15.11
N THR A 496 37.38 9.11 -13.87
CA THR A 496 35.97 8.88 -13.55
C THR A 496 35.29 10.18 -13.12
N GLU A 497 34.25 10.52 -13.82
CA GLU A 497 33.31 11.60 -13.49
C GLU A 497 31.94 11.04 -13.18
N GLY A 498 31.06 11.82 -12.52
CA GLY A 498 29.71 11.36 -12.14
C GLY A 498 28.87 10.89 -13.32
N GLY A 499 28.97 11.57 -14.46
CA GLY A 499 28.27 11.21 -15.69
C GLY A 499 28.67 9.84 -16.27
N ASP A 500 29.87 9.35 -15.95
CA ASP A 500 30.37 8.05 -16.44
C ASP A 500 29.59 6.91 -15.75
N PHE A 501 29.37 7.06 -14.44
CA PHE A 501 28.56 6.11 -13.69
C PHE A 501 27.10 6.11 -14.15
N ARG A 502 26.54 7.26 -14.53
CA ARG A 502 25.19 7.31 -15.15
C ARG A 502 25.14 6.45 -16.41
N GLN A 503 26.10 6.64 -17.30
CA GLN A 503 26.18 5.90 -18.56
C GLN A 503 26.41 4.39 -18.32
N ALA A 504 27.28 4.03 -17.40
CA ALA A 504 27.54 2.63 -17.07
C ALA A 504 26.33 1.97 -16.40
N THR A 505 25.65 2.68 -15.48
CA THR A 505 24.46 2.18 -14.78
C THR A 505 23.33 1.87 -15.76
N TYR A 506 23.00 2.80 -16.66
CA TYR A 506 21.92 2.59 -17.62
C TYR A 506 22.20 1.43 -18.57
N ARG A 507 23.46 1.31 -19.03
CA ARG A 507 23.90 0.18 -19.85
C ARG A 507 23.85 -1.14 -19.09
N ALA A 508 24.21 -1.15 -17.79
CA ALA A 508 24.14 -2.35 -16.98
C ALA A 508 22.69 -2.84 -16.81
N VAL A 509 21.74 -1.95 -16.54
CA VAL A 509 20.33 -2.30 -16.49
C VAL A 509 19.86 -2.87 -17.83
N ARG A 510 20.15 -2.15 -18.91
CA ARG A 510 19.68 -2.53 -20.25
C ARG A 510 20.30 -3.84 -20.73
N GLN A 511 21.60 -4.01 -20.54
CA GLN A 511 22.32 -5.23 -20.88
C GLN A 511 21.80 -6.44 -20.07
N GLY A 512 21.51 -6.24 -18.78
CA GLY A 512 20.92 -7.27 -17.94
C GLY A 512 19.51 -7.67 -18.42
N LEU A 513 18.68 -6.73 -18.84
CA LEU A 513 17.35 -6.99 -19.39
C LEU A 513 17.42 -7.73 -20.75
N MET A 514 18.41 -7.40 -21.61
CA MET A 514 18.62 -8.11 -22.86
C MET A 514 18.99 -9.58 -22.67
N LEU A 515 19.63 -9.93 -21.57
CA LEU A 515 20.00 -11.29 -21.20
C LEU A 515 18.89 -12.01 -20.41
N ALA A 516 18.06 -11.25 -19.72
CA ALA A 516 17.03 -11.79 -18.85
C ALA A 516 15.84 -12.39 -19.63
N LYS A 517 15.14 -13.31 -18.99
CA LYS A 517 13.85 -13.77 -19.49
C LYS A 517 12.76 -12.80 -19.07
N SER A 518 12.45 -11.85 -19.96
CA SER A 518 11.45 -10.84 -19.73
C SER A 518 10.02 -11.37 -19.92
N GLN A 519 9.05 -10.78 -19.22
CA GLN A 519 7.63 -11.10 -19.27
C GLN A 519 6.81 -9.82 -19.42
N LEU A 520 5.90 -9.81 -20.39
CA LEU A 520 4.95 -8.72 -20.59
C LEU A 520 3.79 -8.88 -19.58
N LEU A 521 3.38 -7.77 -19.01
CA LEU A 521 2.28 -7.66 -18.06
C LEU A 521 1.19 -6.76 -18.63
N GLU A 522 -0.07 -7.15 -18.41
CA GLU A 522 -1.24 -6.34 -18.74
C GLU A 522 -2.07 -6.04 -17.49
N PRO A 523 -2.81 -4.92 -17.45
CA PRO A 523 -3.71 -4.62 -16.34
C PRO A 523 -4.94 -5.51 -16.36
N TRP A 524 -5.44 -5.85 -15.17
CA TRP A 524 -6.62 -6.70 -14.95
C TRP A 524 -7.65 -5.99 -14.11
N TYR A 525 -8.93 -6.21 -14.41
CA TYR A 525 -10.06 -5.84 -13.58
C TYR A 525 -10.46 -7.00 -12.66
N ALA A 526 -10.73 -6.68 -11.40
CA ALA A 526 -11.65 -7.45 -10.58
C ALA A 526 -13.06 -6.99 -10.95
N PHE A 527 -13.95 -7.90 -11.29
CA PHE A 527 -15.31 -7.55 -11.68
C PHE A 527 -16.35 -8.17 -10.74
N ARG A 528 -17.48 -7.48 -10.60
CA ARG A 528 -18.71 -7.97 -10.01
C ARG A 528 -19.85 -7.73 -11.02
N LEU A 529 -20.38 -8.81 -11.56
CA LEU A 529 -21.44 -8.79 -12.56
C LEU A 529 -22.73 -9.34 -11.97
N GLU A 530 -23.75 -8.51 -11.91
CA GLU A 530 -25.12 -8.88 -11.49
C GLU A 530 -26.00 -8.91 -12.72
N VAL A 531 -26.61 -10.05 -13.01
CA VAL A 531 -27.48 -10.25 -14.16
C VAL A 531 -28.71 -11.07 -13.77
N PRO A 532 -29.84 -10.94 -14.49
CA PRO A 532 -30.97 -11.85 -14.35
C PRO A 532 -30.51 -13.30 -14.51
N VAL A 533 -31.06 -14.22 -13.70
CA VAL A 533 -30.68 -15.65 -13.71
C VAL A 533 -30.72 -16.24 -15.11
N GLU A 534 -31.68 -15.81 -15.94
CA GLU A 534 -31.79 -16.23 -17.35
C GLU A 534 -30.58 -15.88 -18.22
N ASN A 535 -29.79 -14.87 -17.83
CA ASN A 535 -28.64 -14.38 -18.58
C ASN A 535 -27.29 -14.91 -18.07
N ILE A 536 -27.27 -15.65 -16.94
CA ILE A 536 -26.03 -16.07 -16.31
C ILE A 536 -25.13 -16.94 -17.20
N GLY A 537 -25.73 -17.85 -17.97
CA GLY A 537 -24.99 -18.71 -18.88
C GLY A 537 -24.28 -17.92 -19.99
N ARG A 538 -24.91 -16.87 -20.51
CA ARG A 538 -24.28 -15.97 -21.47
C ARG A 538 -23.13 -15.19 -20.81
N ALA A 539 -23.35 -14.63 -19.63
CA ALA A 539 -22.34 -13.89 -18.89
C ALA A 539 -21.08 -14.74 -18.64
N MET A 540 -21.26 -15.99 -18.18
CA MET A 540 -20.15 -16.92 -17.98
C MET A 540 -19.38 -17.22 -19.28
N SER A 541 -20.09 -17.42 -20.39
CA SER A 541 -19.47 -17.66 -21.69
C SER A 541 -18.73 -16.42 -22.24
N ASP A 542 -19.30 -15.24 -22.04
CA ASP A 542 -18.66 -13.98 -22.45
C ASP A 542 -17.37 -13.73 -21.66
N ILE A 543 -17.38 -13.97 -20.34
CA ILE A 543 -16.18 -13.82 -19.50
C ILE A 543 -15.09 -14.80 -19.90
N GLN A 544 -15.44 -16.06 -20.21
CA GLN A 544 -14.46 -17.04 -20.69
C GLN A 544 -13.88 -16.63 -22.05
N ARG A 545 -14.70 -16.11 -22.97
CA ARG A 545 -14.24 -15.60 -24.26
C ARG A 545 -13.28 -14.41 -24.10
N MET A 546 -13.47 -13.61 -23.03
CA MET A 546 -12.61 -12.49 -22.68
C MET A 546 -11.35 -12.90 -21.91
N GLU A 547 -11.03 -14.21 -21.86
CA GLU A 547 -9.89 -14.76 -21.10
C GLU A 547 -9.95 -14.45 -19.57
N GLY A 548 -11.16 -14.20 -19.06
CA GLY A 548 -11.42 -13.95 -17.65
C GLY A 548 -11.61 -15.25 -16.88
N SER A 549 -11.47 -15.14 -15.57
CA SER A 549 -11.78 -16.18 -14.59
C SER A 549 -12.90 -15.69 -13.67
N PHE A 550 -13.74 -16.61 -13.19
CA PHE A 550 -14.82 -16.27 -12.27
C PHE A 550 -15.02 -17.35 -11.22
N ASP A 551 -15.53 -16.92 -10.07
CA ASP A 551 -15.95 -17.78 -8.98
C ASP A 551 -17.33 -18.39 -9.27
N PRO A 552 -17.74 -19.49 -8.59
CA PRO A 552 -19.07 -20.05 -8.74
C PRO A 552 -20.15 -18.98 -8.54
N PRO A 553 -21.16 -18.91 -9.45
CA PRO A 553 -22.19 -17.88 -9.38
C PRO A 553 -23.02 -17.98 -8.10
N GLU A 554 -23.23 -16.85 -7.43
CA GLU A 554 -24.17 -16.73 -6.34
C GLU A 554 -25.55 -16.45 -6.91
N SER A 555 -26.48 -17.40 -6.81
CA SER A 555 -27.82 -17.27 -7.37
C SER A 555 -28.80 -16.81 -6.28
N GLY A 556 -29.40 -15.61 -6.50
CA GLY A 556 -30.60 -15.15 -5.81
C GLY A 556 -31.88 -15.64 -6.46
N ALA A 557 -33.04 -15.13 -6.03
CA ALA A 557 -34.34 -15.52 -6.59
C ALA A 557 -34.57 -15.01 -8.04
N GLU A 558 -34.11 -13.80 -8.36
CA GLU A 558 -34.31 -13.14 -9.67
C GLU A 558 -33.00 -12.79 -10.36
N THR A 559 -31.93 -12.56 -9.60
CA THR A 559 -30.61 -12.15 -10.09
C THR A 559 -29.54 -13.15 -9.66
N ALA A 560 -28.50 -13.30 -10.48
CA ALA A 560 -27.29 -14.04 -10.18
C ALA A 560 -26.09 -13.10 -10.23
N THR A 561 -25.15 -13.30 -9.32
CA THR A 561 -23.91 -12.54 -9.21
C THR A 561 -22.74 -13.41 -9.62
N LEU A 562 -21.89 -12.88 -10.52
CA LEU A 562 -20.57 -13.43 -10.83
C LEU A 562 -19.49 -12.47 -10.34
N THR A 563 -18.53 -12.99 -9.64
CA THR A 563 -17.30 -12.28 -9.28
C THR A 563 -16.09 -12.95 -9.95
N GLY A 564 -15.05 -12.18 -10.23
CA GLY A 564 -13.86 -12.75 -10.86
C GLY A 564 -12.92 -11.68 -11.40
N PHE A 565 -12.05 -12.11 -12.31
CA PHE A 565 -11.01 -11.27 -12.88
C PHE A 565 -10.97 -11.41 -14.39
N ALA A 566 -10.69 -10.32 -15.10
CA ALA A 566 -10.51 -10.34 -16.56
C ALA A 566 -9.53 -9.26 -17.02
N PRO A 567 -8.84 -9.45 -18.19
CA PRO A 567 -7.97 -8.43 -18.75
C PRO A 567 -8.73 -7.15 -19.09
N VAL A 568 -8.12 -6.00 -18.83
CA VAL A 568 -8.68 -4.68 -19.21
C VAL A 568 -8.90 -4.61 -20.73
N SER A 569 -7.97 -5.16 -21.50
CA SER A 569 -7.99 -5.17 -22.97
C SER A 569 -9.28 -5.75 -23.55
N THR A 570 -9.84 -6.78 -22.93
CA THR A 570 -11.02 -7.51 -23.41
C THR A 570 -12.32 -7.05 -22.74
N MET A 571 -12.25 -6.56 -21.50
CA MET A 571 -13.45 -6.28 -20.67
C MET A 571 -13.89 -4.80 -20.69
N ARG A 572 -13.06 -3.86 -21.13
CA ARG A 572 -13.35 -2.42 -21.06
C ARG A 572 -14.67 -1.99 -21.70
N SER A 573 -15.08 -2.63 -22.80
CA SER A 573 -16.33 -2.33 -23.52
C SER A 573 -17.52 -3.17 -23.05
N TYR A 574 -17.32 -4.18 -22.23
CA TYR A 574 -18.33 -5.13 -21.82
C TYR A 574 -19.49 -4.53 -20.98
N PRO A 575 -19.31 -3.45 -20.18
CA PRO A 575 -20.45 -2.80 -19.51
C PRO A 575 -21.59 -2.42 -20.43
N MET A 576 -21.29 -1.91 -21.63
CA MET A 576 -22.32 -1.56 -22.63
C MET A 576 -23.06 -2.79 -23.18
N GLU A 577 -22.34 -3.89 -23.40
CA GLU A 577 -22.93 -5.16 -23.80
C GLU A 577 -23.86 -5.72 -22.73
N VAL A 578 -23.44 -5.68 -21.45
CA VAL A 578 -24.25 -6.11 -20.30
C VAL A 578 -25.59 -5.36 -20.26
N VAL A 579 -25.55 -4.04 -20.33
CA VAL A 579 -26.78 -3.22 -20.38
C VAL A 579 -27.68 -3.62 -21.54
N SER A 580 -27.09 -3.83 -22.73
CA SER A 580 -27.82 -4.20 -23.94
C SER A 580 -28.56 -5.54 -23.82
N TYR A 581 -27.83 -6.63 -23.48
CA TYR A 581 -28.48 -7.96 -23.49
C TYR A 581 -29.35 -8.22 -22.26
N THR A 582 -29.14 -7.50 -21.15
CA THR A 582 -29.99 -7.57 -19.95
C THR A 582 -31.17 -6.58 -20.00
N ARG A 583 -31.26 -5.74 -21.06
CA ARG A 583 -32.24 -4.66 -21.21
C ARG A 583 -32.21 -3.69 -20.01
N GLY A 584 -30.99 -3.32 -19.57
CA GLY A 584 -30.76 -2.40 -18.46
C GLY A 584 -30.94 -3.01 -17.07
N ARG A 585 -31.22 -4.31 -16.95
CA ARG A 585 -31.35 -5.00 -15.63
C ARG A 585 -30.03 -5.55 -15.08
N GLY A 586 -28.98 -5.62 -15.91
CA GLY A 586 -27.66 -6.06 -15.49
C GLY A 586 -26.79 -4.92 -15.01
N HIS A 587 -25.94 -5.21 -14.05
CA HIS A 587 -24.98 -4.25 -13.51
C HIS A 587 -23.58 -4.87 -13.45
N LEU A 588 -22.59 -4.17 -14.01
CA LEU A 588 -21.20 -4.60 -14.00
C LEU A 588 -20.34 -3.55 -13.27
N GLY A 589 -19.80 -3.92 -12.11
CA GLY A 589 -18.81 -3.16 -11.39
C GLY A 589 -17.41 -3.63 -11.76
N LEU A 590 -16.55 -2.72 -12.15
CA LEU A 590 -15.15 -2.97 -12.50
C LEU A 590 -14.23 -2.24 -11.52
N THR A 591 -13.16 -2.89 -11.10
CA THR A 591 -12.14 -2.33 -10.23
C THR A 591 -10.77 -2.81 -10.70
N LEU A 592 -9.79 -1.93 -10.81
CA LEU A 592 -8.44 -2.34 -11.17
C LEU A 592 -7.83 -3.23 -10.08
N ASP A 593 -7.37 -4.42 -10.48
CA ASP A 593 -6.75 -5.41 -9.59
C ASP A 593 -5.21 -5.44 -9.69
N GLY A 594 -4.63 -4.66 -10.59
CA GLY A 594 -3.19 -4.60 -10.84
C GLY A 594 -2.78 -5.29 -12.12
N TYR A 595 -1.52 -5.71 -12.21
CA TYR A 595 -0.91 -6.25 -13.42
C TYR A 595 -0.64 -7.75 -13.30
N ARG A 596 -1.00 -8.51 -14.36
CA ARG A 596 -0.78 -9.96 -14.47
C ARG A 596 -0.09 -10.29 -15.80
N PRO A 597 0.46 -11.49 -15.99
CA PRO A 597 1.02 -11.90 -17.27
C PRO A 597 0.04 -11.69 -18.42
N CYS A 598 0.52 -11.08 -19.49
CA CYS A 598 -0.31 -10.77 -20.66
C CYS A 598 -0.73 -12.06 -21.36
N HIS A 599 -2.06 -12.24 -21.57
CA HIS A 599 -2.63 -13.45 -22.15
C HIS A 599 -2.23 -13.66 -23.61
N ASN A 600 -2.06 -12.59 -24.38
CA ASN A 600 -1.69 -12.60 -25.81
C ASN A 600 -0.34 -11.92 -26.06
N ALA A 601 0.64 -12.06 -25.15
CA ALA A 601 1.91 -11.36 -25.16
C ALA A 601 2.63 -11.40 -26.52
N GLN A 602 2.65 -12.54 -27.21
CA GLN A 602 3.33 -12.67 -28.51
C GLN A 602 2.73 -11.76 -29.59
N GLN A 603 1.40 -11.63 -29.60
CA GLN A 603 0.71 -10.75 -30.53
C GLN A 603 1.04 -9.29 -30.22
N VAL A 604 0.96 -8.88 -28.95
CA VAL A 604 1.24 -7.51 -28.51
C VAL A 604 2.69 -7.11 -28.84
N ILE A 605 3.65 -8.01 -28.57
CA ILE A 605 5.07 -7.77 -28.89
C ILE A 605 5.26 -7.61 -30.40
N ALA A 606 4.60 -8.44 -31.22
CA ALA A 606 4.71 -8.34 -32.66
C ALA A 606 4.08 -7.04 -33.20
N GLU A 607 2.94 -6.61 -32.65
CA GLU A 607 2.24 -5.38 -33.03
C GLU A 607 3.00 -4.13 -32.58
N SER A 608 3.70 -4.14 -31.45
CA SER A 608 4.49 -3.00 -30.99
C SER A 608 5.66 -2.66 -31.91
N GLY A 609 6.22 -3.64 -32.61
CA GLY A 609 7.36 -3.45 -33.52
C GLY A 609 8.62 -2.92 -32.82
N TYR A 610 8.67 -2.90 -31.49
CA TYR A 610 9.79 -2.36 -30.73
C TYR A 610 11.05 -3.19 -30.91
N GLN A 611 12.16 -2.52 -31.21
CA GLN A 611 13.47 -3.14 -31.40
C GLN A 611 14.47 -2.61 -30.37
N PRO A 612 14.73 -3.33 -29.28
CA PRO A 612 15.54 -2.85 -28.15
C PRO A 612 16.99 -2.54 -28.55
N GLU A 613 17.51 -3.16 -29.60
CA GLU A 613 18.87 -2.91 -30.11
C GLU A 613 18.98 -1.57 -30.86
N HIS A 614 17.88 -1.04 -31.37
CA HIS A 614 17.83 0.24 -32.08
C HIS A 614 17.40 1.43 -31.22
N ASP A 615 17.15 1.18 -29.92
CA ASP A 615 16.78 2.22 -28.97
C ASP A 615 18.02 3.01 -28.53
N LEU A 616 18.26 4.13 -29.19
CA LEU A 616 19.44 4.99 -28.94
C LEU A 616 19.38 5.72 -27.60
N GLU A 617 18.19 5.91 -27.05
CA GLU A 617 18.01 6.55 -25.73
C GLU A 617 18.32 5.58 -24.57
N ASN A 618 18.17 4.27 -24.83
CA ASN A 618 18.41 3.20 -23.87
C ASN A 618 19.43 2.17 -24.42
N PRO A 619 20.67 2.57 -24.70
CA PRO A 619 21.65 1.68 -25.31
C PRO A 619 22.03 0.53 -24.41
N ALA A 620 22.01 -0.69 -24.93
CA ALA A 620 22.46 -1.89 -24.23
C ALA A 620 23.95 -2.16 -24.38
N ASP A 621 24.56 -1.64 -25.45
CA ASP A 621 25.98 -1.82 -25.79
C ASP A 621 26.87 -1.00 -24.86
N SER A 622 28.03 -1.50 -24.56
CA SER A 622 29.04 -0.83 -23.74
C SER A 622 30.16 -0.21 -24.57
N VAL A 623 30.82 0.79 -24.00
CA VAL A 623 31.96 1.49 -24.66
C VAL A 623 33.23 1.15 -23.92
N PHE A 624 34.17 0.56 -24.61
CA PHE A 624 35.52 0.22 -24.13
C PHE A 624 36.59 1.05 -24.84
N CYS A 625 37.77 1.11 -24.28
CA CYS A 625 38.90 1.82 -24.87
C CYS A 625 40.11 0.89 -25.11
N ALA A 626 40.60 0.87 -26.30
CA ALA A 626 41.87 0.20 -26.62
C ALA A 626 42.76 1.12 -27.43
N HIS A 627 44.05 1.15 -27.09
CA HIS A 627 45.06 1.98 -27.79
C HIS A 627 44.67 3.47 -27.92
N GLY A 628 43.91 4.00 -26.96
CA GLY A 628 43.48 5.41 -26.96
C GLY A 628 42.29 5.73 -27.86
N ALA A 629 41.58 4.72 -28.39
CA ALA A 629 40.36 4.86 -29.15
C ALA A 629 39.20 4.11 -28.47
N GLY A 630 38.07 4.79 -28.31
CA GLY A 630 36.84 4.16 -27.84
C GLY A 630 36.22 3.28 -28.93
N PHE A 631 35.72 2.11 -28.57
CA PHE A 631 34.95 1.22 -29.45
C PHE A 631 33.75 0.65 -28.75
N VAL A 632 32.69 0.38 -29.51
CA VAL A 632 31.44 -0.17 -28.97
C VAL A 632 31.52 -1.70 -28.95
N VAL A 633 31.13 -2.29 -27.84
CA VAL A 633 31.00 -3.74 -27.65
C VAL A 633 29.52 -4.07 -27.53
N PRO A 634 28.99 -4.94 -28.41
CA PRO A 634 27.58 -5.36 -28.34
C PRO A 634 27.22 -5.96 -26.97
N TRP A 635 25.98 -5.76 -26.53
CA TRP A 635 25.49 -6.24 -25.24
C TRP A 635 25.76 -7.72 -24.99
N SER A 636 25.71 -8.57 -26.01
CA SER A 636 25.97 -10.01 -25.93
C SER A 636 27.44 -10.36 -25.60
N GLU A 637 28.37 -9.46 -25.89
CA GLU A 637 29.82 -9.69 -25.73
C GLU A 637 30.43 -8.93 -24.55
N VAL A 638 29.71 -8.03 -23.89
CA VAL A 638 30.20 -7.19 -22.79
C VAL A 638 30.88 -8.00 -21.69
N ARG A 639 30.34 -9.15 -21.34
CA ARG A 639 30.91 -10.04 -20.29
C ARG A 639 32.30 -10.57 -20.62
N SER A 640 32.64 -10.69 -21.89
CA SER A 640 33.98 -11.13 -22.31
C SER A 640 35.03 -10.03 -22.25
N HIS A 641 34.60 -8.76 -22.13
CA HIS A 641 35.45 -7.57 -22.11
C HIS A 641 35.49 -6.88 -20.75
N MET A 642 34.63 -7.25 -19.80
CA MET A 642 34.52 -6.62 -18.47
C MET A 642 35.87 -6.69 -17.71
N HIS A 643 36.17 -5.66 -16.93
CA HIS A 643 37.42 -5.53 -16.16
C HIS A 643 37.29 -6.03 -14.72
N VAL A 644 36.09 -6.25 -14.22
CA VAL A 644 35.79 -6.70 -12.85
C VAL A 644 34.84 -7.90 -12.92
N GLU A 645 34.96 -8.80 -11.97
CA GLU A 645 34.04 -9.92 -11.81
C GLU A 645 33.28 -9.77 -10.48
N SER A 646 31.97 -9.86 -10.53
CA SER A 646 31.11 -9.83 -9.32
C SER A 646 31.16 -11.16 -8.53
N GLY A 647 31.49 -12.25 -9.23
CA GLY A 647 31.44 -13.61 -8.68
C GLY A 647 30.02 -14.22 -8.70
N TRP A 648 29.00 -13.49 -9.16
CA TRP A 648 27.63 -14.01 -9.32
C TRP A 648 27.59 -15.11 -10.40
N GLY A 649 26.81 -16.16 -10.15
CA GLY A 649 26.68 -17.29 -11.09
C GLY A 649 27.88 -18.23 -11.15
N LYS A 650 29.01 -17.91 -10.52
CA LYS A 650 30.09 -18.86 -10.34
C LYS A 650 29.71 -19.80 -9.19
N ALA A 651 29.69 -21.12 -9.47
CA ALA A 651 29.61 -22.10 -8.40
C ALA A 651 30.74 -21.77 -7.41
N LYS A 652 30.42 -21.53 -6.13
CA LYS A 652 31.43 -21.41 -5.09
C LYS A 652 32.33 -22.61 -5.29
N PRO A 653 33.68 -22.43 -5.50
CA PRO A 653 34.54 -23.55 -5.64
C PRO A 653 34.26 -24.47 -4.48
N ALA A 654 33.92 -25.75 -4.80
CA ALA A 654 33.71 -26.76 -3.77
C ALA A 654 34.92 -26.61 -2.82
N ARG A 655 34.66 -26.30 -1.56
CA ARG A 655 35.71 -26.32 -0.54
C ARG A 655 36.42 -27.64 -0.79
N PRO A 656 37.79 -27.68 -0.96
CA PRO A 656 38.45 -28.94 -1.12
C PRO A 656 37.92 -29.84 -0.02
N GLU A 657 37.39 -30.99 -0.40
CA GLU A 657 36.99 -32.03 0.55
C GLU A 657 38.21 -32.27 1.42
N VAL A 658 38.19 -31.68 2.61
CA VAL A 658 39.00 -32.17 3.69
C VAL A 658 38.56 -33.60 3.87
N GLN A 659 39.41 -34.54 3.45
CA GLN A 659 39.16 -35.96 3.62
C GLN A 659 38.59 -36.13 5.02
N ALA A 660 37.35 -36.57 5.06
CA ALA A 660 36.62 -36.78 6.30
C ALA A 660 37.50 -37.71 7.17
N ALA A 661 38.03 -37.14 8.25
CA ALA A 661 38.52 -37.96 9.34
C ALA A 661 37.41 -38.93 9.71
N PRO A 662 37.70 -40.22 9.98
CA PRO A 662 36.71 -41.24 10.20
C PRO A 662 35.67 -40.72 11.21
N GLN A 663 34.41 -40.74 10.80
CA GLN A 663 33.29 -40.32 11.65
C GLN A 663 33.39 -41.12 12.95
N ARG A 664 33.92 -40.49 13.98
CA ARG A 664 33.62 -40.92 15.34
C ARG A 664 32.12 -40.80 15.49
N ARG A 665 31.39 -41.90 15.60
CA ARG A 665 29.99 -41.92 16.00
C ARG A 665 29.87 -40.97 17.17
N ALA A 666 29.14 -39.91 17.02
CA ALA A 666 28.76 -39.03 18.09
C ALA A 666 28.06 -39.91 19.12
N MET A 667 28.72 -40.21 20.23
CA MET A 667 28.04 -40.75 21.36
C MET A 667 27.04 -39.70 21.79
N ALA A 668 25.74 -40.12 21.82
CA ALA A 668 24.68 -39.24 22.31
C ALA A 668 25.09 -38.74 23.71
N TYR A 669 25.40 -37.43 23.79
CA TYR A 669 25.73 -36.80 25.05
C TYR A 669 24.43 -36.69 25.87
N ARG A 670 24.35 -37.41 26.94
CA ARG A 670 23.25 -37.32 27.92
C ARG A 670 23.66 -36.32 28.99
N ALA A 671 23.22 -35.09 28.88
CA ALA A 671 23.39 -34.11 29.96
C ALA A 671 22.57 -34.53 31.15
N THR A 672 23.20 -34.52 32.35
CA THR A 672 22.52 -34.77 33.60
C THR A 672 22.15 -33.44 34.28
N LEU A 673 21.15 -33.46 35.18
CA LEU A 673 20.73 -32.30 35.97
C LEU A 673 21.87 -31.65 36.75
N GLU A 674 22.87 -32.47 37.16
CA GLU A 674 24.03 -31.98 37.90
C GLU A 674 24.96 -31.14 37.02
N GLU A 675 25.16 -31.54 35.76
CA GLU A 675 25.93 -30.78 34.77
C GLU A 675 25.21 -29.49 34.40
N ASP A 676 23.86 -29.50 34.29
CA ASP A 676 23.05 -28.33 34.02
C ASP A 676 23.08 -27.32 35.19
N ALA A 677 23.06 -27.80 36.42
CA ALA A 677 23.19 -26.97 37.60
C ALA A 677 24.61 -26.39 37.76
N GLU A 678 25.63 -27.12 37.29
CA GLU A 678 27.02 -26.65 37.32
C GLU A 678 27.24 -25.57 36.24
N LEU A 679 26.63 -25.73 35.06
CA LEU A 679 26.64 -24.75 34.00
C LEU A 679 25.88 -23.45 34.40
N LEU A 680 24.76 -23.57 35.10
CA LEU A 680 24.04 -22.41 35.63
C LEU A 680 24.90 -21.63 36.64
N LYS A 681 25.62 -22.34 37.52
CA LYS A 681 26.56 -21.73 38.45
C LYS A 681 27.75 -21.03 37.74
N ILE A 682 28.23 -21.60 36.64
CA ILE A 682 29.28 -21.00 35.81
C ILE A 682 28.75 -19.73 35.12
N PHE A 683 27.51 -19.75 34.62
CA PHE A 683 26.86 -18.59 34.05
C PHE A 683 26.68 -17.46 35.07
N GLU A 684 26.14 -17.77 36.27
CA GLU A 684 25.97 -16.79 37.34
C GLU A 684 27.33 -16.22 37.83
N ARG A 685 28.41 -17.03 37.78
CA ARG A 685 29.74 -16.60 38.13
C ARG A 685 30.39 -15.68 37.07
N THR A 686 30.00 -15.84 35.79
CA THR A 686 30.59 -15.09 34.67
C THR A 686 29.83 -13.80 34.43
N TYR A 687 28.49 -13.82 34.57
CA TYR A 687 27.62 -12.72 34.23
C TYR A 687 26.83 -12.14 35.42
N GLY A 688 27.03 -12.68 36.61
CA GLY A 688 26.36 -12.27 37.84
C GLY A 688 24.99 -12.94 38.07
N PRO A 689 24.44 -12.88 39.28
CA PRO A 689 23.18 -13.54 39.63
C PRO A 689 22.02 -12.92 38.83
N ILE A 690 21.20 -13.77 38.24
CA ILE A 690 19.99 -13.37 37.51
C ILE A 690 18.99 -12.77 38.51
N LYS A 691 18.95 -11.45 38.61
CA LYS A 691 17.95 -10.71 39.41
C LYS A 691 16.63 -10.72 38.68
N ARG A 692 15.75 -11.67 38.94
CA ARG A 692 14.35 -11.61 38.56
C ARG A 692 13.63 -10.63 39.49
N ASP A 693 13.16 -9.50 38.94
CA ASP A 693 12.26 -8.59 39.65
C ASP A 693 10.81 -9.07 39.41
N PRO A 694 10.13 -9.65 40.41
CA PRO A 694 8.76 -10.15 40.23
C PRO A 694 7.73 -9.06 39.98
N LEU A 695 8.08 -7.78 40.15
CA LEU A 695 7.20 -6.62 39.98
C LEU A 695 7.43 -5.89 38.64
N ALA A 696 8.41 -6.29 37.84
CA ALA A 696 8.66 -5.67 36.51
C ALA A 696 7.49 -5.87 35.53
N ALA A 697 6.70 -6.93 35.69
CA ALA A 697 5.51 -7.22 34.89
C ALA A 697 4.35 -6.22 35.09
N PHE A 698 4.36 -5.42 36.15
CA PHE A 698 3.28 -4.49 36.50
C PHE A 698 3.61 -3.00 36.31
N ARG A 699 4.73 -2.66 35.69
CA ARG A 699 5.03 -1.26 35.35
C ARG A 699 4.40 -0.89 34.01
N PRO A 700 3.59 0.19 33.92
CA PRO A 700 3.02 0.63 32.66
C PRO A 700 4.15 1.09 31.72
N VAL A 701 4.33 0.37 30.64
CA VAL A 701 5.23 0.75 29.54
C VAL A 701 4.56 1.85 28.74
N GLN A 702 5.22 2.97 28.53
CA GLN A 702 4.79 3.97 27.54
C GLN A 702 4.77 3.30 26.16
N LYS A 703 3.56 3.24 25.57
CA LYS A 703 3.34 2.64 24.26
C LYS A 703 3.97 3.55 23.18
N THR A 704 5.03 3.07 22.55
CA THR A 704 5.40 3.55 21.22
C THR A 704 4.38 3.01 20.20
N GLU A 705 3.93 3.89 19.32
CA GLU A 705 2.96 3.56 18.26
C GLU A 705 3.47 2.37 17.44
N ARG A 706 2.62 1.36 17.30
CA ARG A 706 2.89 0.20 16.43
C ARG A 706 2.55 0.59 15.01
N PRO A 707 3.34 0.23 14.00
CA PRO A 707 2.88 0.30 12.62
C PRO A 707 1.73 -0.68 12.44
N ASP A 708 0.59 -0.17 11.94
CA ASP A 708 -0.57 -0.98 11.59
C ASP A 708 -0.24 -1.83 10.35
N PHE A 709 -0.35 -3.13 10.47
CA PHE A 709 -0.20 -4.06 9.37
C PHE A 709 -1.58 -4.46 8.85
N SER A 710 -1.83 -4.33 7.54
CA SER A 710 -3.10 -4.72 6.94
C SER A 710 -3.25 -6.24 6.88
N ALA A 711 -4.42 -6.77 7.25
CA ALA A 711 -4.70 -8.22 7.26
C ALA A 711 -4.59 -8.86 5.87
N GLU A 712 -4.84 -8.12 4.80
CA GLU A 712 -4.77 -8.61 3.41
C GLU A 712 -3.36 -9.00 2.94
N GLN A 713 -2.31 -8.39 3.51
CA GLN A 713 -0.93 -8.80 3.19
C GLN A 713 -0.54 -10.14 3.84
N TRP A 714 -1.37 -10.66 4.73
CA TRP A 714 -1.06 -11.80 5.56
C TRP A 714 -1.73 -13.10 5.10
N GLU A 715 -2.81 -13.04 4.32
CA GLU A 715 -3.51 -14.24 3.83
C GLU A 715 -2.74 -15.03 2.77
N ILE A 716 -1.74 -14.41 2.13
CA ILE A 716 -0.98 -15.04 1.01
C ILE A 716 0.42 -15.51 1.44
N ALA A 717 0.95 -15.08 2.59
CA ALA A 717 2.29 -15.44 3.05
C ALA A 717 2.23 -16.40 4.23
N PRO A 718 3.07 -17.45 4.27
CA PRO A 718 3.12 -18.38 5.41
C PRO A 718 3.48 -17.62 6.70
N GLU A 719 2.75 -17.92 7.78
CA GLU A 719 3.04 -17.40 9.11
C GLU A 719 4.31 -18.07 9.65
N TYR A 720 5.20 -17.26 10.24
CA TYR A 720 6.41 -17.75 10.90
C TYR A 720 6.18 -17.80 12.42
N LEU A 721 6.43 -18.96 13.02
CA LEU A 721 6.38 -19.15 14.47
C LEU A 721 7.78 -19.49 14.95
N LEU A 722 8.40 -18.56 15.71
CA LEU A 722 9.66 -18.80 16.41
C LEU A 722 9.35 -19.25 17.83
N VAL A 723 9.99 -20.30 18.26
CA VAL A 723 9.76 -20.89 19.59
C VAL A 723 11.09 -20.96 20.32
N ASP A 724 11.18 -20.32 21.47
CA ASP A 724 12.30 -20.51 22.39
C ASP A 724 12.15 -21.87 23.10
N GLY A 725 12.95 -22.84 22.71
CA GLY A 725 12.81 -24.20 23.12
C GLY A 725 12.99 -24.41 24.62
N TYR A 726 13.99 -23.79 25.23
CA TYR A 726 14.21 -23.96 26.67
C TYR A 726 13.19 -23.21 27.50
N ASN A 727 12.80 -22.03 27.10
CA ASN A 727 11.75 -21.28 27.77
C ASN A 727 10.42 -22.06 27.79
N ILE A 728 10.07 -22.72 26.69
CA ILE A 728 8.86 -23.55 26.62
C ILE A 728 9.02 -24.84 27.45
N ILE A 729 10.15 -25.53 27.37
CA ILE A 729 10.40 -26.75 28.15
C ILE A 729 10.24 -26.50 29.65
N PHE A 730 10.78 -25.40 30.16
CA PHE A 730 10.71 -25.07 31.58
C PHE A 730 9.36 -24.47 32.00
N ALA A 731 8.59 -23.93 31.07
CA ALA A 731 7.28 -23.34 31.35
C ALA A 731 6.12 -24.34 31.32
N TRP A 732 6.27 -25.50 30.65
CA TRP A 732 5.24 -26.51 30.56
C TRP A 732 5.51 -27.63 31.58
N ASP A 733 4.57 -27.88 32.50
CA ASP A 733 4.75 -28.79 33.63
C ASP A 733 5.18 -30.21 33.19
N GLU A 734 4.61 -30.74 32.10
CA GLU A 734 4.93 -32.06 31.55
C GLU A 734 6.38 -32.13 31.04
N LEU A 735 6.81 -31.11 30.30
CA LEU A 735 8.16 -31.06 29.74
C LEU A 735 9.19 -30.73 30.81
N ASN A 736 8.83 -29.89 31.78
CA ASN A 736 9.68 -29.60 32.94
C ASN A 736 9.91 -30.83 33.82
N ALA A 737 8.91 -31.70 33.98
CA ALA A 737 9.07 -32.97 34.65
C ALA A 737 10.05 -33.90 33.91
N LEU A 738 9.94 -34.01 32.60
CA LEU A 738 10.87 -34.77 31.76
C LEU A 738 12.29 -34.18 31.78
N ALA A 739 12.40 -32.86 31.78
CA ALA A 739 13.68 -32.17 31.83
C ALA A 739 14.45 -32.41 33.12
N LYS A 740 13.75 -32.76 34.24
CA LYS A 740 14.35 -33.18 35.48
C LYS A 740 15.00 -34.56 35.43
N GLU A 741 14.57 -35.40 34.47
CA GLU A 741 15.17 -36.71 34.25
C GLU A 741 16.24 -36.66 33.16
N SER A 742 15.92 -36.05 32.05
CA SER A 742 16.83 -35.87 30.90
C SER A 742 16.37 -34.69 30.04
N LEU A 743 17.22 -33.70 29.84
CA LEU A 743 16.93 -32.52 29.02
C LEU A 743 16.78 -32.90 27.54
N ASP A 744 17.53 -33.90 27.10
CA ASP A 744 17.48 -34.40 25.72
C ASP A 744 16.13 -35.05 25.40
N THR A 745 15.58 -35.82 26.36
CA THR A 745 14.24 -36.41 26.22
C THR A 745 13.16 -35.32 26.17
N ALA A 746 13.28 -34.26 26.96
CA ALA A 746 12.36 -33.13 26.94
C ALA A 746 12.44 -32.36 25.62
N ARG A 747 13.64 -32.16 25.03
CA ARG A 747 13.84 -31.56 23.69
C ARG A 747 13.12 -32.36 22.60
N HIS A 748 13.36 -33.68 22.54
CA HIS A 748 12.72 -34.51 21.55
C HIS A 748 11.19 -34.52 21.72
N ARG A 749 10.72 -34.56 22.95
CA ARG A 749 9.28 -34.51 23.22
C ARG A 749 8.65 -33.19 22.75
N LEU A 750 9.32 -32.07 22.97
CA LEU A 750 8.87 -30.76 22.45
C LEU A 750 8.86 -30.74 20.94
N MET A 751 9.91 -31.24 20.28
CA MET A 751 9.99 -31.34 18.83
C MET A 751 8.83 -32.16 18.25
N ASP A 752 8.49 -33.31 18.83
CA ASP A 752 7.37 -34.14 18.40
C ASP A 752 6.02 -33.41 18.53
N ILE A 753 5.78 -32.71 19.64
CA ILE A 753 4.57 -31.93 19.87
C ILE A 753 4.45 -30.82 18.83
N LEU A 754 5.53 -30.11 18.55
CA LEU A 754 5.56 -29.01 17.60
C LEU A 754 5.45 -29.48 16.14
N CYS A 755 5.92 -30.69 15.81
CA CYS A 755 5.68 -31.30 14.49
C CYS A 755 4.19 -31.54 14.24
N ASN A 756 3.47 -32.05 15.25
CA ASN A 756 2.02 -32.25 15.15
C ASN A 756 1.28 -30.93 15.01
N TYR A 757 1.67 -29.91 15.80
CA TYR A 757 1.11 -28.58 15.74
C TYR A 757 1.31 -27.93 14.35
N GLN A 758 2.55 -27.99 13.82
CA GLN A 758 2.88 -27.45 12.50
C GLN A 758 2.10 -28.13 11.38
N GLY A 759 1.96 -29.43 11.43
CA GLY A 759 1.22 -30.20 10.43
C GLY A 759 -0.25 -29.77 10.30
N TYR A 760 -0.86 -29.32 11.41
CA TYR A 760 -2.22 -28.82 11.42
C TYR A 760 -2.31 -27.33 11.01
N GLN A 761 -1.48 -26.47 11.59
CA GLN A 761 -1.50 -25.01 11.37
C GLN A 761 -0.84 -24.56 10.06
N LYS A 762 -0.02 -25.42 9.44
CA LYS A 762 0.71 -25.13 8.18
C LYS A 762 1.57 -23.86 8.21
N CYS A 763 2.05 -23.46 9.39
CA CYS A 763 2.99 -22.34 9.57
C CYS A 763 4.44 -22.78 9.34
N VAL A 764 5.36 -21.84 9.12
CA VAL A 764 6.80 -22.12 9.15
C VAL A 764 7.26 -22.05 10.59
N LEU A 765 7.54 -23.21 11.22
CA LEU A 765 7.92 -23.29 12.61
C LEU A 765 9.44 -23.44 12.75
N ILE A 766 10.04 -22.54 13.52
CA ILE A 766 11.47 -22.49 13.83
C ILE A 766 11.63 -22.61 15.35
N LEU A 767 12.14 -23.76 15.79
CA LEU A 767 12.43 -24.02 17.19
C LEU A 767 13.90 -23.70 17.47
N VAL A 768 14.17 -22.84 18.43
CA VAL A 768 15.52 -22.34 18.72
C VAL A 768 16.00 -22.87 20.07
N PHE A 769 17.17 -23.45 20.09
CA PHE A 769 17.86 -23.90 21.29
C PHE A 769 19.21 -23.22 21.44
N ASP A 770 19.58 -22.79 22.63
CA ASP A 770 20.91 -22.27 22.92
C ASP A 770 21.98 -23.37 22.73
N ALA A 771 23.01 -23.05 21.91
CA ALA A 771 24.15 -23.93 21.70
C ALA A 771 25.13 -24.02 22.89
N TYR A 772 24.81 -23.36 23.96
CA TYR A 772 25.60 -23.29 25.23
C TYR A 772 26.08 -24.67 25.73
N ARG A 773 25.52 -25.77 25.21
CA ARG A 773 25.81 -27.16 25.64
C ARG A 773 26.46 -28.05 24.58
N VAL A 774 26.91 -27.48 23.47
CA VAL A 774 27.65 -28.23 22.44
C VAL A 774 28.96 -27.48 22.14
N PRO A 775 30.07 -27.75 22.85
CA PRO A 775 31.33 -27.07 22.64
C PRO A 775 31.80 -27.22 21.17
N GLY A 776 32.06 -26.09 20.50
CA GLY A 776 32.60 -26.06 19.13
C GLY A 776 31.57 -26.22 18.01
N SER A 777 30.26 -26.02 18.28
CA SER A 777 29.25 -26.02 17.22
C SER A 777 29.29 -24.70 16.44
N PRO A 778 29.42 -24.72 15.10
CA PRO A 778 29.41 -23.52 14.26
C PRO A 778 27.99 -22.92 14.07
N GLY A 779 26.99 -23.35 14.88
CA GLY A 779 25.57 -23.12 14.64
C GLY A 779 25.03 -24.11 13.60
N ALA A 780 24.05 -24.94 13.97
CA ALA A 780 23.43 -25.91 13.07
C ALA A 780 21.95 -25.54 12.90
N ILE A 781 21.49 -25.57 11.65
CA ILE A 781 20.07 -25.58 11.33
C ILE A 781 19.76 -26.96 10.81
N GLU A 782 18.92 -27.68 11.53
CA GLU A 782 18.51 -29.03 11.18
C GLU A 782 17.01 -29.05 10.87
N GLN A 783 16.60 -29.83 9.90
CA GLN A 783 15.20 -30.08 9.66
C GLN A 783 14.78 -31.34 10.41
N TYR A 784 13.91 -31.16 11.41
CA TYR A 784 13.32 -32.28 12.13
C TYR A 784 11.89 -32.46 11.63
N HIS A 785 11.67 -33.49 10.83
CA HIS A 785 10.42 -33.74 10.11
C HIS A 785 9.92 -32.51 9.34
N ASN A 786 8.90 -31.84 9.84
CA ASN A 786 8.27 -30.66 9.22
C ASN A 786 8.59 -29.31 9.90
N ILE A 787 9.47 -29.31 10.91
CA ILE A 787 9.91 -28.10 11.60
C ILE A 787 11.41 -27.86 11.41
N HIS A 788 11.83 -26.61 11.53
CA HIS A 788 13.24 -26.24 11.55
C HIS A 788 13.73 -26.11 12.99
N VAL A 789 14.80 -26.79 13.32
CA VAL A 789 15.46 -26.71 14.65
C VAL A 789 16.78 -26.00 14.50
N VAL A 790 16.97 -24.96 15.24
CA VAL A 790 18.17 -24.14 15.23
C VAL A 790 18.90 -24.27 16.57
N TYR A 791 20.16 -24.64 16.49
CA TYR A 791 21.09 -24.54 17.60
C TYR A 791 21.97 -23.30 17.38
N THR A 792 21.93 -22.34 18.29
CA THR A 792 22.65 -21.07 18.13
C THR A 792 24.16 -21.27 18.13
N LYS A 793 24.94 -20.25 17.77
CA LYS A 793 26.39 -20.28 17.84
C LYS A 793 26.86 -20.10 19.28
N GLU A 794 28.09 -20.52 19.61
CA GLU A 794 28.70 -20.51 20.95
C GLU A 794 28.63 -19.16 21.69
N ALA A 795 28.45 -18.04 20.96
CA ALA A 795 28.32 -16.69 21.52
C ALA A 795 26.93 -16.04 21.27
N GLU A 796 25.98 -16.76 20.72
CA GLU A 796 24.64 -16.26 20.38
C GLU A 796 23.59 -17.01 21.22
N THR A 797 22.79 -16.28 22.00
CA THR A 797 21.65 -16.88 22.74
C THR A 797 20.46 -17.09 21.84
N ALA A 798 19.48 -17.91 22.27
CA ALA A 798 18.21 -18.08 21.56
C ALA A 798 17.49 -16.74 21.38
N ASP A 799 17.50 -15.90 22.42
CA ASP A 799 16.92 -14.55 22.41
C ASP A 799 17.54 -13.67 21.32
N MET A 800 18.87 -13.64 21.22
CA MET A 800 19.58 -12.86 20.20
C MET A 800 19.28 -13.38 18.78
N PHE A 801 19.16 -14.69 18.61
CA PHE A 801 18.78 -15.28 17.34
C PHE A 801 17.35 -14.92 16.95
N ILE A 802 16.41 -15.07 17.89
CA ILE A 802 14.99 -14.75 17.71
C ILE A 802 14.82 -13.26 17.39
N GLU A 803 15.52 -12.38 18.10
CA GLU A 803 15.53 -10.94 17.85
C GLU A 803 16.00 -10.62 16.43
N ARG A 804 17.13 -11.17 16.01
CA ARG A 804 17.71 -10.96 14.68
C ARG A 804 16.77 -11.44 13.57
N VAL A 805 16.26 -12.67 13.69
CA VAL A 805 15.35 -13.25 12.71
C VAL A 805 14.02 -12.48 12.67
N THR A 806 13.51 -12.06 13.82
CA THR A 806 12.30 -11.24 13.90
C THR A 806 12.50 -9.89 13.23
N HIS A 807 13.65 -9.26 13.40
CA HIS A 807 14.00 -8.02 12.72
C HIS A 807 14.13 -8.19 11.19
N GLU A 808 14.71 -9.32 10.75
CA GLU A 808 14.91 -9.60 9.31
C GLU A 808 13.58 -9.93 8.60
N ILE A 809 12.73 -10.74 9.24
CA ILE A 809 11.50 -11.28 8.62
C ILE A 809 10.27 -10.43 8.97
N GLY A 810 10.23 -9.81 10.15
CA GLY A 810 9.04 -9.11 10.67
C GLY A 810 8.54 -7.92 9.85
N LYS A 811 9.40 -7.36 8.98
CA LYS A 811 9.00 -6.26 8.08
C LYS A 811 8.17 -6.74 6.88
N SER A 812 8.27 -8.00 6.51
CA SER A 812 7.66 -8.55 5.29
C SER A 812 6.74 -9.76 5.53
N ARG A 813 6.77 -10.34 6.73
CA ARG A 813 6.06 -11.59 7.06
C ARG A 813 5.42 -11.52 8.43
N ARG A 814 4.35 -12.27 8.62
CA ARG A 814 3.73 -12.42 9.93
C ARG A 814 4.61 -13.30 10.81
N VAL A 815 5.13 -12.75 11.88
CA VAL A 815 6.00 -13.45 12.82
C VAL A 815 5.32 -13.50 14.18
N ARG A 816 5.22 -14.71 14.73
CA ARG A 816 4.82 -14.96 16.12
C ARG A 816 6.02 -15.52 16.87
N VAL A 817 6.17 -15.12 18.12
CA VAL A 817 7.25 -15.60 18.99
C VAL A 817 6.66 -16.17 20.26
N ALA A 818 6.93 -17.45 20.53
CA ALA A 818 6.51 -18.14 21.75
C ALA A 818 7.67 -18.18 22.76
N THR A 819 7.57 -17.36 23.81
CA THR A 819 8.54 -17.28 24.90
C THR A 819 7.87 -16.88 26.22
N SER A 820 8.47 -17.24 27.34
CA SER A 820 8.05 -16.80 28.69
C SER A 820 8.91 -15.67 29.24
N ASP A 821 10.01 -15.27 28.59
CA ASP A 821 10.92 -14.24 29.09
C ASP A 821 10.34 -12.83 28.97
N GLY A 822 10.38 -12.08 30.09
CA GLY A 822 9.83 -10.72 30.18
C GLY A 822 10.69 -9.66 29.50
N MET A 823 11.99 -9.87 29.32
CA MET A 823 12.91 -8.94 28.65
C MET A 823 12.82 -9.04 27.14
N GLU A 824 12.74 -10.23 26.57
CA GLU A 824 12.46 -10.49 25.16
C GLU A 824 11.17 -9.84 24.68
N GLN A 825 10.17 -9.72 25.56
CA GLN A 825 8.86 -9.15 25.26
C GLN A 825 8.92 -7.71 24.73
N VAL A 826 9.82 -6.90 25.25
CA VAL A 826 9.96 -5.47 24.88
C VAL A 826 10.62 -5.34 23.50
N ILE A 827 11.56 -6.22 23.20
CA ILE A 827 12.34 -6.21 21.95
C ILE A 827 11.51 -6.74 20.79
N ILE A 828 10.78 -7.84 20.99
CA ILE A 828 9.90 -8.47 19.99
C ILE A 828 8.78 -7.51 19.55
N LEU A 829 8.18 -6.78 20.50
CA LEU A 829 7.15 -5.78 20.21
C LEU A 829 7.68 -4.58 19.41
N GLY A 830 8.95 -4.21 19.60
CA GLY A 830 9.61 -3.14 18.85
C GLY A 830 9.84 -3.46 17.38
N HIS A 831 9.85 -4.75 17.01
CA HIS A 831 10.12 -5.22 15.64
C HIS A 831 8.90 -5.75 14.87
N GLY A 832 7.68 -5.56 15.40
CA GLY A 832 6.43 -5.87 14.69
C GLY A 832 5.98 -7.33 14.72
N ALA A 833 6.57 -8.18 15.57
CA ALA A 833 6.12 -9.55 15.77
C ALA A 833 5.05 -9.66 16.88
N LEU A 834 4.17 -10.65 16.75
CA LEU A 834 3.15 -10.97 17.73
C LEU A 834 3.73 -11.93 18.76
N ARG A 835 3.66 -11.55 20.04
CA ARG A 835 4.06 -12.41 21.14
C ARG A 835 2.97 -13.40 21.53
N VAL A 836 3.38 -14.64 21.79
CA VAL A 836 2.56 -15.66 22.43
C VAL A 836 3.24 -16.09 23.74
N SER A 837 2.57 -15.95 24.87
CA SER A 837 3.15 -16.44 26.12
C SER A 837 3.21 -17.96 26.12
N ALA A 838 4.18 -18.55 26.83
CA ALA A 838 4.30 -20.01 26.93
C ALA A 838 3.00 -20.69 27.39
N ARG A 839 2.21 -20.04 28.26
CA ARG A 839 0.91 -20.55 28.70
C ARG A 839 -0.14 -20.50 27.59
N MET A 840 -0.27 -19.38 26.88
CA MET A 840 -1.20 -19.27 25.74
C MET A 840 -0.83 -20.23 24.64
N PHE A 841 0.48 -20.40 24.38
CA PHE A 841 0.97 -21.34 23.39
C PHE A 841 0.64 -22.80 23.79
N HIS A 842 0.74 -23.13 25.07
CA HIS A 842 0.33 -24.44 25.58
C HIS A 842 -1.16 -24.72 25.39
N GLU A 843 -2.01 -23.77 25.70
CA GLU A 843 -3.46 -23.85 25.47
C GLU A 843 -3.79 -24.02 23.97
N GLU A 844 -3.09 -23.28 23.10
CA GLU A 844 -3.24 -23.38 21.65
C GLU A 844 -2.83 -24.78 21.13
N VAL A 845 -1.67 -25.28 21.55
CA VAL A 845 -1.18 -26.63 21.20
C VAL A 845 -2.15 -27.71 21.69
N GLN A 846 -2.66 -27.62 22.90
CA GLN A 846 -3.65 -28.58 23.43
C GLN A 846 -4.96 -28.55 22.66
N ASN A 847 -5.40 -27.37 22.20
CA ASN A 847 -6.59 -27.27 21.37
C ASN A 847 -6.39 -27.91 19.98
N VAL A 848 -5.23 -27.68 19.38
CA VAL A 848 -4.87 -28.32 18.11
C VAL A 848 -4.80 -29.86 18.28
N GLU A 849 -4.23 -30.36 19.35
CA GLU A 849 -4.22 -31.80 19.64
C GLU A 849 -5.63 -32.39 19.78
N LYS A 850 -6.55 -31.66 20.45
CA LYS A 850 -7.96 -32.09 20.55
C LYS A 850 -8.62 -32.12 19.17
N GLN A 851 -8.37 -31.15 18.32
CA GLN A 851 -8.92 -31.09 16.97
C GLN A 851 -8.35 -32.20 16.07
N ILE A 852 -7.04 -32.49 16.16
CA ILE A 852 -6.42 -33.62 15.46
C ILE A 852 -7.05 -34.94 15.92
N ARG A 853 -7.27 -35.14 17.22
CA ARG A 853 -7.93 -36.35 17.75
C ARG A 853 -9.36 -36.50 17.24
N ALA A 854 -10.12 -35.39 17.18
CA ALA A 854 -11.49 -35.38 16.64
C ALA A 854 -11.52 -35.71 15.15
N LEU A 855 -10.57 -35.19 14.36
CA LEU A 855 -10.41 -35.52 12.94
C LEU A 855 -10.07 -37.02 12.73
N VAL A 856 -9.16 -37.58 13.51
CA VAL A 856 -8.74 -38.99 13.42
C VAL A 856 -9.89 -39.91 13.83
N GLN A 857 -10.76 -39.50 14.74
CA GLN A 857 -11.93 -40.28 15.20
C GLN A 857 -13.17 -40.11 14.30
N GLY A 858 -13.07 -39.34 13.21
CA GLY A 858 -14.18 -39.14 12.26
C GLY A 858 -15.40 -38.38 12.86
N GLN A 859 -15.17 -37.55 13.88
CA GLN A 859 -16.24 -36.81 14.58
C GLN A 859 -16.42 -35.37 14.05
N ILE A 860 -15.69 -34.97 12.99
CA ILE A 860 -15.88 -33.70 12.27
C ILE A 860 -15.96 -34.02 10.77
#